data_c676af71b4373aae2bb2138087710b6e
#
_entry.id   c676af71b4373aae2bb2138087710b6e
#
_cell.length_a   1.000
_cell.length_b   1.000
_cell.length_c   1.000
_cell.angle_alpha   90.00
_cell.angle_beta   90.00
_cell.angle_gamma   90.00
#
_symmetry.space_group_name_H-M   'P 1'
#
loop_
_entity.id
_entity.type
_entity.pdbx_description
1 polymer ?
#
loop_
_entity_poly.entity_id
_entity_poly.type
_entity_poly.pdbx_seq_one_letter_code
_entity_poly.pdbx_strand_id
1 'polypeptide(L)'
;MSMATTLKDLDPVSVRSAIEYLKQAGNPFRNHFARNADDEACGRFHVPELYARERTMLLALIEQFREKPGEDAGLLPVLGNKGSGKTHLLHTIKHGAGGRQIIVTPGTYQRDTDFLEYMLFQVIDTLLGGGRQGKTRPLHVVGLDVACRSLSAALASLPSSERIQLFPPPFLGGLLGKLGLGHDQAREKCSWLISKLENSHEFESANDLLELCEEAGLDAQRACDLASSHAANSMGRATQGLMIASVIKGFCHAIFLGDESELSSFLTFGFAEIEFHVRPSRADLVLSLFRALMEIMRKARVPVVIAFDQLEDLLLARRGEDSFRIAESFFAGIVQSLHQVPGLGFLLFAERGLWNRFVPSLDGYMRDRLTNPVHLPGLGTVQAIRLDPPQPILVRLVVEARLRSTHAAHACFTGLPACFPLDPEQVDRVARTESTLRDMLQQFRAMFDAAVYGEQAAVAAPEAPTTENPTPVVLNRLLPRTSVRETELAQTMPDVVVKSVVEVAVNTAPTGAASSSQDNPDLTSRLIELWDLELASARRQLSPDGALCGATREIQSGLGFLLRLINERGIRVGPWRLQHVVESFDYGDHPVYGVVSLGHWASLTGSPWKVGVGLFLGRGQGKLKDLSVKLASLDFDPALVDHLILLRPDDDLILTGKSRQLWQDAERRGKHARIESIDLDGFASLYALPRVHATAIETSDPEQVRHHLASLLHDKADRLLRQVCMPVQDI
;
A
#
# COMPACT_ATOMS: atom_id res chain seq x y z
N MET A 1 11.67 33.16 4.48
CA MET A 1 12.47 32.75 5.66
C MET A 1 11.89 33.49 6.86
N SER A 2 10.94 32.89 7.59
CA SER A 2 10.44 33.42 8.85
C SER A 2 11.37 32.91 9.94
N MET A 3 11.97 33.80 10.71
CA MET A 3 12.79 33.45 11.88
C MET A 3 11.93 32.56 12.81
N ALA A 4 12.44 31.41 13.17
CA ALA A 4 11.81 30.53 14.15
C ALA A 4 11.79 31.26 15.50
N THR A 5 10.64 31.79 15.88
CA THR A 5 10.42 32.38 17.20
C THR A 5 10.48 31.23 18.21
N THR A 6 11.48 31.22 19.06
CA THR A 6 11.58 30.21 20.13
C THR A 6 10.51 30.50 21.19
N LEU A 7 10.01 29.45 21.86
CA LEU A 7 8.99 29.58 22.93
C LEU A 7 9.40 30.57 24.04
N LYS A 8 10.71 30.88 24.14
CA LYS A 8 11.26 31.80 25.13
C LYS A 8 11.01 33.29 24.83
N ASP A 9 10.66 33.62 23.58
CA ASP A 9 10.47 35.00 23.14
C ASP A 9 8.99 35.41 23.11
N LEU A 10 8.08 34.55 23.60
CA LEU A 10 6.64 34.75 23.58
C LEU A 10 6.15 35.54 24.79
N ASP A 11 5.09 36.34 24.59
CA ASP A 11 4.45 37.07 25.70
C ASP A 11 3.90 36.09 26.77
N PRO A 12 4.37 36.21 28.02
CA PRO A 12 3.98 35.28 29.10
C PRO A 12 2.47 35.27 29.41
N VAL A 13 1.78 36.38 29.15
CA VAL A 13 0.34 36.49 29.42
C VAL A 13 -0.47 35.72 28.37
N SER A 14 -0.10 35.86 27.11
CA SER A 14 -0.72 35.13 25.99
C SER A 14 -0.48 33.61 26.13
N VAL A 15 0.74 33.20 26.50
CA VAL A 15 1.11 31.81 26.74
C VAL A 15 0.25 31.20 27.87
N ARG A 16 0.11 31.90 29.00
CA ARG A 16 -0.70 31.42 30.14
C ARG A 16 -2.16 31.24 29.76
N SER A 17 -2.74 32.23 29.07
CA SER A 17 -4.13 32.20 28.64
C SER A 17 -4.37 31.03 27.66
N ALA A 18 -3.45 30.80 26.72
CA ALA A 18 -3.52 29.70 25.76
C ALA A 18 -3.42 28.33 26.44
N ILE A 19 -2.52 28.16 27.42
CA ILE A 19 -2.41 26.92 28.20
C ILE A 19 -3.69 26.64 29.00
N GLU A 20 -4.27 27.65 29.64
CA GLU A 20 -5.56 27.50 30.37
C GLU A 20 -6.67 27.02 29.42
N TYR A 21 -6.76 27.58 28.22
CA TYR A 21 -7.71 27.15 27.22
C TYR A 21 -7.46 25.69 26.77
N LEU A 22 -6.19 25.30 26.53
CA LEU A 22 -5.81 23.94 26.14
C LEU A 22 -6.16 22.90 27.21
N LYS A 23 -6.08 23.26 28.49
CA LYS A 23 -6.53 22.37 29.60
C LYS A 23 -8.01 22.02 29.49
N GLN A 24 -8.84 22.98 29.07
CA GLN A 24 -10.28 22.78 28.88
C GLN A 24 -10.61 22.06 27.58
N ALA A 25 -9.93 22.41 26.49
CA ALA A 25 -10.15 21.81 25.16
C ALA A 25 -9.69 20.35 25.06
N GLY A 26 -8.75 19.95 25.91
CA GLY A 26 -8.18 18.59 25.92
C GLY A 26 -7.10 18.36 24.88
N ASN A 27 -6.45 17.20 24.93
CA ASN A 27 -5.34 16.87 24.07
C ASN A 27 -5.81 16.40 22.68
N PRO A 28 -5.48 17.13 21.59
CA PRO A 28 -5.89 16.78 20.23
C PRO A 28 -5.18 15.54 19.66
N PHE A 29 -4.13 15.07 20.32
CA PHE A 29 -3.38 13.86 19.94
C PHE A 29 -3.93 12.58 20.58
N ARG A 30 -5.01 12.61 21.37
CA ARG A 30 -5.62 11.41 21.98
C ARG A 30 -6.10 10.41 20.94
N ASN A 31 -6.71 10.91 19.86
CA ASN A 31 -7.17 10.07 18.75
C ASN A 31 -6.14 10.08 17.63
N HIS A 32 -5.29 9.06 17.56
CA HIS A 32 -4.21 9.01 16.57
C HIS A 32 -4.52 8.18 15.34
N PHE A 33 -5.72 7.62 15.21
CA PHE A 33 -6.10 6.88 14.01
C PHE A 33 -7.59 7.12 13.68
N ALA A 34 -7.89 7.17 12.39
CA ALA A 34 -9.25 7.14 11.88
C ALA A 34 -9.80 5.72 11.98
N ARG A 35 -11.00 5.57 12.55
CA ARG A 35 -11.65 4.24 12.69
C ARG A 35 -12.30 3.80 11.39
N ASN A 36 -12.79 4.75 10.62
CA ASN A 36 -13.43 4.51 9.33
C ASN A 36 -13.30 5.74 8.42
N ALA A 37 -13.72 5.64 7.16
CA ALA A 37 -13.61 6.71 6.18
C ALA A 37 -14.44 7.96 6.49
N ASP A 38 -15.41 7.85 7.39
CA ASP A 38 -16.28 8.97 7.77
C ASP A 38 -15.88 9.58 9.12
N ASP A 39 -14.80 9.09 9.72
CA ASP A 39 -14.22 9.71 10.89
C ASP A 39 -13.78 11.13 10.53
N GLU A 40 -14.15 12.12 11.35
CA GLU A 40 -13.74 13.52 11.18
C GLU A 40 -12.22 13.67 11.03
N ALA A 41 -11.45 12.74 11.59
CA ALA A 41 -10.01 12.70 11.45
C ALA A 41 -9.54 12.59 10.00
N CYS A 42 -10.32 11.97 9.10
CA CYS A 42 -10.00 11.86 7.68
C CYS A 42 -10.10 13.21 6.95
N GLY A 43 -11.04 14.07 7.35
CA GLY A 43 -11.21 15.41 6.75
C GLY A 43 -10.48 16.50 7.54
N ARG A 44 -10.69 16.52 8.86
CA ARG A 44 -10.23 17.61 9.75
C ARG A 44 -8.70 17.61 9.95
N PHE A 45 -8.07 16.44 10.04
CA PHE A 45 -6.64 16.30 10.29
C PHE A 45 -5.85 15.86 9.07
N HIS A 46 -6.49 15.86 7.89
CA HIS A 46 -5.81 15.51 6.66
C HIS A 46 -4.80 16.60 6.26
N VAL A 47 -3.58 16.15 5.94
CA VAL A 47 -2.51 16.98 5.38
C VAL A 47 -2.33 16.56 3.92
N PRO A 48 -2.75 17.40 2.96
CA PRO A 48 -2.70 17.05 1.53
C PRO A 48 -1.31 16.73 1.00
N GLU A 49 -0.28 17.33 1.60
CA GLU A 49 1.13 17.15 1.23
C GLU A 49 1.69 15.81 1.71
N LEU A 50 1.10 15.24 2.78
CA LEU A 50 1.51 13.94 3.30
C LEU A 50 1.11 12.83 2.32
N TYR A 51 2.11 12.13 1.81
CA TYR A 51 1.92 11.09 0.78
C TYR A 51 1.20 11.61 -0.47
N ALA A 52 1.43 12.86 -0.87
CA ALA A 52 0.79 13.48 -2.02
C ALA A 52 1.06 12.72 -3.32
N ARG A 53 2.31 12.25 -3.52
CA ARG A 53 2.70 11.47 -4.69
C ARG A 53 2.02 10.10 -4.70
N GLU A 54 2.03 9.41 -3.57
CA GLU A 54 1.43 8.08 -3.40
C GLU A 54 -0.09 8.15 -3.60
N ARG A 55 -0.72 9.19 -3.05
CA ARG A 55 -2.15 9.47 -3.27
C ARG A 55 -2.45 9.74 -4.75
N THR A 56 -1.62 10.54 -5.42
CA THR A 56 -1.77 10.81 -6.86
C THR A 56 -1.67 9.53 -7.69
N MET A 57 -0.75 8.63 -7.36
CA MET A 57 -0.62 7.32 -8.03
C MET A 57 -1.88 6.46 -7.84
N LEU A 58 -2.45 6.42 -6.62
CA LEU A 58 -3.66 5.67 -6.34
C LEU A 58 -4.87 6.25 -7.07
N LEU A 59 -5.01 7.57 -7.09
CA LEU A 59 -6.09 8.23 -7.83
C LEU A 59 -5.93 8.04 -9.35
N ALA A 60 -4.71 8.07 -9.88
CA ALA A 60 -4.45 7.82 -11.30
C ALA A 60 -4.81 6.37 -11.69
N LEU A 61 -4.55 5.39 -10.82
CA LEU A 61 -4.97 4.01 -11.03
C LEU A 61 -6.50 3.89 -11.08
N ILE A 62 -7.20 4.53 -10.13
CA ILE A 62 -8.66 4.51 -10.08
C ILE A 62 -9.25 5.18 -11.34
N GLU A 63 -8.65 6.29 -11.78
CA GLU A 63 -9.08 6.97 -13.00
C GLU A 63 -8.83 6.14 -14.26
N GLN A 64 -7.73 5.41 -14.33
CA GLN A 64 -7.46 4.46 -15.42
C GLN A 64 -8.56 3.39 -15.52
N PHE A 65 -9.03 2.87 -14.39
CA PHE A 65 -10.17 1.93 -14.38
C PHE A 65 -11.48 2.59 -14.84
N ARG A 66 -11.62 3.90 -14.66
CA ARG A 66 -12.78 4.66 -15.17
C ARG A 66 -12.73 4.88 -16.68
N GLU A 67 -11.55 5.28 -17.19
CA GLU A 67 -11.38 5.61 -18.60
C GLU A 67 -11.31 4.38 -19.50
N LYS A 68 -10.60 3.34 -19.05
CA LYS A 68 -10.36 2.10 -19.81
C LYS A 68 -10.80 0.86 -19.03
N PRO A 69 -12.08 0.75 -18.73
CA PRO A 69 -12.59 -0.39 -17.99
C PRO A 69 -12.48 -1.67 -18.83
N GLY A 70 -11.63 -2.61 -18.43
CA GLY A 70 -11.53 -3.95 -19.03
C GLY A 70 -10.26 -4.24 -19.82
N GLU A 71 -9.39 -3.27 -20.09
CA GLU A 71 -8.09 -3.53 -20.70
C GLU A 71 -7.04 -3.98 -19.66
N ASP A 72 -7.14 -3.48 -18.42
CA ASP A 72 -6.20 -3.82 -17.35
C ASP A 72 -6.95 -4.10 -16.05
N ALA A 73 -7.05 -5.37 -15.67
CA ALA A 73 -7.33 -5.71 -14.28
C ALA A 73 -6.03 -5.47 -13.50
N GLY A 74 -6.01 -4.48 -12.61
CA GLY A 74 -4.81 -4.04 -11.93
C GLY A 74 -4.78 -4.45 -10.46
N LEU A 75 -3.62 -4.89 -10.01
CA LEU A 75 -3.33 -5.11 -8.60
C LEU A 75 -2.14 -4.25 -8.21
N LEU A 76 -2.28 -3.43 -7.18
CA LEU A 76 -1.20 -2.55 -6.71
C LEU A 76 -0.99 -2.70 -5.21
N PRO A 77 0.16 -3.23 -4.77
CA PRO A 77 0.54 -3.24 -3.37
C PRO A 77 0.88 -1.84 -2.85
N VAL A 78 0.40 -1.52 -1.65
CA VAL A 78 0.74 -0.31 -0.89
C VAL A 78 1.47 -0.74 0.39
N LEU A 79 2.77 -0.58 0.37
CA LEU A 79 3.66 -1.14 1.38
C LEU A 79 4.18 -0.06 2.34
N GLY A 80 4.06 -0.31 3.63
CA GLY A 80 4.57 0.59 4.65
C GLY A 80 4.72 -0.13 5.99
N ASN A 81 5.54 0.42 6.87
CA ASN A 81 5.73 -0.15 8.20
C ASN A 81 4.44 -0.06 9.04
N LYS A 82 4.35 -0.81 10.12
CA LYS A 82 3.23 -0.71 11.06
C LYS A 82 3.17 0.72 11.62
N GLY A 83 2.02 1.39 11.51
CA GLY A 83 1.87 2.78 11.96
C GLY A 83 2.28 3.86 10.93
N SER A 84 2.66 3.51 9.69
CA SER A 84 3.01 4.47 8.63
C SER A 84 1.84 5.30 8.09
N GLY A 85 0.59 4.95 8.40
CA GLY A 85 -0.60 5.68 7.93
C GLY A 85 -1.32 5.04 6.73
N LYS A 86 -1.06 3.75 6.42
CA LYS A 86 -1.75 3.00 5.34
C LYS A 86 -3.27 3.13 5.39
N THR A 87 -3.85 2.79 6.52
CA THR A 87 -5.31 2.88 6.75
C THR A 87 -5.83 4.30 6.61
N HIS A 88 -5.08 5.30 7.09
CA HIS A 88 -5.47 6.71 6.95
C HIS A 88 -5.48 7.14 5.47
N LEU A 89 -4.47 6.76 4.70
CA LEU A 89 -4.40 7.04 3.26
C LEU A 89 -5.60 6.41 2.52
N LEU A 90 -5.92 5.14 2.81
CA LEU A 90 -7.09 4.45 2.26
C LEU A 90 -8.39 5.20 2.58
N HIS A 91 -8.60 5.55 3.85
CA HIS A 91 -9.80 6.26 4.28
C HIS A 91 -9.88 7.66 3.67
N THR A 92 -8.75 8.35 3.50
CA THR A 92 -8.71 9.66 2.84
C THR A 92 -9.17 9.58 1.38
N ILE A 93 -8.71 8.56 0.64
CA ILE A 93 -9.14 8.32 -0.75
C ILE A 93 -10.63 8.00 -0.78
N LYS A 94 -11.10 7.12 0.10
CA LYS A 94 -12.51 6.74 0.21
C LYS A 94 -13.40 7.93 0.61
N HIS A 95 -12.93 8.80 1.49
CA HIS A 95 -13.64 10.02 1.89
C HIS A 95 -13.79 11.01 0.74
N GLY A 96 -12.75 11.16 -0.10
CA GLY A 96 -12.74 12.03 -1.28
C GLY A 96 -13.48 11.47 -2.51
N ALA A 97 -13.94 10.23 -2.45
CA ALA A 97 -14.46 9.50 -3.61
C ALA A 97 -15.77 10.03 -4.22
N GLY A 98 -16.55 10.82 -3.50
CA GLY A 98 -17.73 11.52 -4.00
C GLY A 98 -18.84 10.63 -4.62
N GLY A 99 -18.90 9.34 -4.31
CA GLY A 99 -19.92 8.41 -4.84
C GLY A 99 -19.71 7.93 -6.28
N ARG A 100 -18.79 8.55 -7.04
CA ARG A 100 -18.49 8.16 -8.44
C ARG A 100 -17.48 7.03 -8.58
N GLN A 101 -17.13 6.37 -7.50
CA GLN A 101 -16.28 5.19 -7.45
C GLN A 101 -16.68 4.32 -6.27
N ILE A 102 -16.57 3.01 -6.44
CA ILE A 102 -16.87 2.03 -5.40
C ILE A 102 -15.53 1.52 -4.84
N ILE A 103 -15.20 1.95 -3.63
CA ILE A 103 -14.03 1.43 -2.90
C ILE A 103 -14.54 0.50 -1.81
N VAL A 104 -14.41 -0.80 -2.09
CA VAL A 104 -14.80 -1.87 -1.18
C VAL A 104 -13.66 -2.12 -0.19
N THR A 105 -13.95 -2.13 1.09
CA THR A 105 -12.99 -2.49 2.14
C THR A 105 -13.51 -3.74 2.84
N PRO A 106 -13.14 -4.94 2.32
CA PRO A 106 -13.66 -6.19 2.85
C PRO A 106 -13.24 -6.42 4.30
N GLY A 107 -14.08 -7.12 5.07
CA GLY A 107 -13.72 -7.63 6.38
C GLY A 107 -12.71 -8.78 6.30
N THR A 108 -12.56 -9.51 7.40
CA THR A 108 -11.63 -10.66 7.44
C THR A 108 -12.16 -11.82 6.58
N TYR A 109 -11.33 -12.31 5.65
CA TYR A 109 -11.63 -13.49 4.85
C TYR A 109 -11.61 -14.75 5.72
N GLN A 110 -12.68 -15.54 5.64
CA GLN A 110 -12.81 -16.81 6.34
C GLN A 110 -12.74 -17.97 5.31
N ARG A 111 -12.04 -19.02 5.66
CA ARG A 111 -11.76 -20.16 4.76
C ARG A 111 -13.01 -20.86 4.21
N ASP A 112 -14.10 -20.83 4.96
CA ASP A 112 -15.31 -21.61 4.64
C ASP A 112 -16.16 -20.97 3.53
N THR A 113 -15.78 -19.79 3.05
CA THR A 113 -16.50 -19.05 2.01
C THR A 113 -15.72 -19.09 0.71
N ASP A 114 -16.40 -19.37 -0.41
CA ASP A 114 -15.82 -19.21 -1.73
C ASP A 114 -15.36 -17.76 -1.92
N PHE A 115 -14.12 -17.57 -2.38
CA PHE A 115 -13.52 -16.24 -2.46
C PHE A 115 -14.31 -15.30 -3.38
N LEU A 116 -14.79 -15.81 -4.50
CA LEU A 116 -15.53 -15.01 -5.47
C LEU A 116 -16.91 -14.60 -4.92
N GLU A 117 -17.59 -15.51 -4.22
CA GLU A 117 -18.83 -15.23 -3.53
C GLU A 117 -18.65 -14.21 -2.41
N TYR A 118 -17.60 -14.37 -1.61
CA TYR A 118 -17.22 -13.38 -0.60
C TYR A 118 -17.02 -11.99 -1.19
N MET A 119 -16.27 -11.88 -2.31
CA MET A 119 -16.04 -10.60 -2.99
C MET A 119 -17.31 -9.99 -3.55
N LEU A 120 -18.14 -10.79 -4.19
CA LEU A 120 -19.42 -10.35 -4.72
C LEU A 120 -20.29 -9.72 -3.63
N PHE A 121 -20.44 -10.38 -2.48
CA PHE A 121 -21.26 -9.85 -1.40
C PHE A 121 -20.67 -8.59 -0.77
N GLN A 122 -19.35 -8.45 -0.69
CA GLN A 122 -18.73 -7.20 -0.24
C GLN A 122 -19.00 -6.03 -1.21
N VAL A 123 -19.03 -6.29 -2.51
CA VAL A 123 -19.39 -5.28 -3.53
C VAL A 123 -20.87 -4.92 -3.41
N ILE A 124 -21.76 -5.91 -3.25
CA ILE A 124 -23.20 -5.70 -3.08
C ILE A 124 -23.48 -4.91 -1.81
N ASP A 125 -22.86 -5.27 -0.67
CA ASP A 125 -23.01 -4.55 0.59
C ASP A 125 -22.56 -3.08 0.47
N THR A 126 -21.45 -2.84 -0.21
CA THR A 126 -20.97 -1.48 -0.47
C THR A 126 -21.90 -0.70 -1.39
N LEU A 127 -22.49 -1.34 -2.40
CA LEU A 127 -23.41 -0.74 -3.35
C LEU A 127 -24.74 -0.37 -2.67
N LEU A 128 -25.32 -1.30 -1.90
CA LEU A 128 -26.60 -1.15 -1.20
C LEU A 128 -26.44 -0.36 0.12
N GLY A 129 -25.22 -0.27 0.65
CA GLY A 129 -24.91 0.34 1.93
C GLY A 129 -25.49 1.73 2.09
N GLY A 130 -26.02 2.02 3.28
CA GLY A 130 -26.70 3.27 3.59
C GLY A 130 -25.88 4.51 3.33
N GLY A 131 -26.43 5.44 2.59
CA GLY A 131 -25.87 6.79 2.44
C GLY A 131 -25.80 7.45 3.81
N ARG A 132 -24.65 8.01 4.15
CA ARG A 132 -24.50 8.85 5.34
C ARG A 132 -25.01 10.24 5.06
N GLN A 133 -25.47 10.94 6.10
CA GLN A 133 -25.99 12.30 5.96
C GLN A 133 -25.12 13.17 5.06
N GLY A 134 -25.68 13.62 3.93
CA GLY A 134 -25.05 14.53 2.98
C GLY A 134 -24.18 13.93 1.89
N LYS A 135 -24.06 12.60 1.73
CA LYS A 135 -23.32 11.95 0.63
C LYS A 135 -24.23 11.12 -0.26
N THR A 136 -24.05 11.27 -1.57
CA THR A 136 -24.76 10.47 -2.58
C THR A 136 -24.32 9.00 -2.45
N ARG A 137 -25.29 8.09 -2.36
CA ARG A 137 -25.04 6.64 -2.28
C ARG A 137 -24.54 6.11 -3.63
N PRO A 138 -23.61 5.13 -3.64
CA PRO A 138 -23.17 4.50 -4.88
C PRO A 138 -24.33 3.94 -5.72
N LEU A 139 -25.33 3.35 -5.07
CA LEU A 139 -26.55 2.85 -5.72
C LEU A 139 -27.25 3.94 -6.55
N HIS A 140 -27.39 5.14 -6.01
CA HIS A 140 -28.07 6.23 -6.71
C HIS A 140 -27.24 6.73 -7.91
N VAL A 141 -25.90 6.84 -7.77
CA VAL A 141 -25.04 7.26 -8.88
C VAL A 141 -25.08 6.27 -10.04
N VAL A 142 -24.92 4.97 -9.72
CA VAL A 142 -24.97 3.92 -10.72
C VAL A 142 -26.38 3.76 -11.29
N GLY A 143 -27.37 3.72 -10.41
CA GLY A 143 -28.77 3.56 -10.77
C GLY A 143 -29.27 4.67 -11.68
N LEU A 144 -28.89 5.91 -11.42
CA LEU A 144 -29.26 7.07 -12.24
C LEU A 144 -28.68 6.94 -13.67
N ASP A 145 -27.40 6.61 -13.81
CA ASP A 145 -26.79 6.38 -15.13
C ASP A 145 -27.45 5.19 -15.86
N VAL A 146 -27.70 4.09 -15.13
CA VAL A 146 -28.39 2.91 -15.69
C VAL A 146 -29.81 3.24 -16.13
N ALA A 147 -30.59 3.96 -15.33
CA ALA A 147 -31.95 4.38 -15.64
C ALA A 147 -31.99 5.30 -16.88
N CYS A 148 -31.12 6.32 -16.93
CA CYS A 148 -31.01 7.23 -18.07
C CYS A 148 -30.68 6.48 -19.36
N ARG A 149 -29.66 5.62 -19.35
CA ARG A 149 -29.23 4.86 -20.53
C ARG A 149 -30.29 3.85 -20.97
N SER A 150 -30.90 3.14 -20.02
CA SER A 150 -31.92 2.17 -20.33
C SER A 150 -33.17 2.81 -20.91
N LEU A 151 -33.62 3.95 -20.39
CA LEU A 151 -34.74 4.73 -20.91
C LEU A 151 -34.40 5.32 -22.28
N SER A 152 -33.22 5.90 -22.46
CA SER A 152 -32.75 6.44 -23.75
C SER A 152 -32.74 5.34 -24.82
N ALA A 153 -32.20 4.16 -24.52
CA ALA A 153 -32.16 3.03 -25.43
C ALA A 153 -33.58 2.50 -25.73
N ALA A 154 -34.46 2.44 -24.73
CA ALA A 154 -35.87 2.06 -24.94
C ALA A 154 -36.57 3.04 -25.88
N LEU A 155 -36.47 4.33 -25.65
CA LEU A 155 -37.07 5.37 -26.47
C LEU A 155 -36.53 5.34 -27.92
N ALA A 156 -35.24 5.12 -28.10
CA ALA A 156 -34.60 5.03 -29.40
C ALA A 156 -35.12 3.82 -30.21
N SER A 157 -35.45 2.70 -29.55
CA SER A 157 -35.93 1.46 -30.16
C SER A 157 -37.44 1.44 -30.47
N LEU A 158 -38.22 2.39 -29.91
CA LEU A 158 -39.67 2.42 -30.08
C LEU A 158 -40.09 2.62 -31.55
N PRO A 159 -41.06 1.84 -32.07
CA PRO A 159 -41.68 2.11 -33.36
C PRO A 159 -42.46 3.41 -33.36
N SER A 160 -42.64 4.03 -34.53
CA SER A 160 -43.30 5.34 -34.65
C SER A 160 -44.74 5.35 -34.11
N SER A 161 -45.45 4.24 -34.16
CA SER A 161 -46.81 4.09 -33.62
C SER A 161 -46.84 4.20 -32.08
N GLU A 162 -45.86 3.59 -31.42
CA GLU A 162 -45.77 3.62 -29.96
C GLU A 162 -45.28 4.97 -29.45
N ARG A 163 -44.40 5.66 -30.20
CA ARG A 163 -43.94 7.04 -29.85
C ARG A 163 -45.12 8.01 -29.84
N ILE A 164 -46.10 7.88 -30.75
CA ILE A 164 -47.29 8.73 -30.75
C ILE A 164 -48.22 8.41 -29.58
N GLN A 165 -48.33 7.14 -29.19
CA GLN A 165 -49.11 6.79 -27.98
C GLN A 165 -48.46 7.30 -26.70
N LEU A 166 -47.14 7.33 -26.67
CA LEU A 166 -46.38 7.81 -25.52
C LEU A 166 -46.44 9.34 -25.40
N PHE A 167 -46.33 10.05 -26.53
CA PHE A 167 -46.33 11.53 -26.60
C PHE A 167 -47.50 11.96 -27.51
N PRO A 168 -48.76 11.91 -27.01
CA PRO A 168 -49.91 12.25 -27.81
C PRO A 168 -49.87 13.73 -28.18
N PRO A 169 -50.21 14.08 -29.41
CA PRO A 169 -50.30 15.49 -29.81
C PRO A 169 -51.41 16.20 -29.04
N PRO A 170 -51.25 17.50 -28.73
CA PRO A 170 -52.25 18.27 -27.99
C PRO A 170 -53.61 18.23 -28.69
N PHE A 171 -54.71 18.30 -27.91
CA PHE A 171 -56.10 17.97 -28.28
C PHE A 171 -56.65 18.64 -29.58
N LEU A 172 -56.04 19.73 -30.04
CA LEU A 172 -56.33 20.38 -31.31
C LEU A 172 -55.80 19.62 -32.57
N GLY A 173 -55.02 18.57 -32.36
CA GLY A 173 -54.34 17.79 -33.39
C GLY A 173 -55.18 16.75 -34.11
N GLY A 174 -56.43 16.50 -33.73
CA GLY A 174 -57.29 15.49 -34.36
C GLY A 174 -57.54 15.71 -35.87
N LEU A 175 -57.47 16.92 -36.33
CA LEU A 175 -57.52 17.27 -37.78
C LEU A 175 -56.10 17.33 -38.38
N LEU A 176 -55.07 17.72 -37.63
CA LEU A 176 -53.67 17.81 -38.05
C LEU A 176 -53.00 16.43 -38.04
N GLY A 177 -53.47 15.48 -37.20
CA GLY A 177 -52.99 14.12 -37.18
C GLY A 177 -53.23 13.33 -38.51
N LYS A 178 -54.27 13.70 -39.28
CA LYS A 178 -54.50 13.20 -40.62
C LYS A 178 -53.53 13.76 -41.67
N LEU A 179 -52.80 14.85 -41.36
CA LEU A 179 -51.80 15.50 -42.19
C LEU A 179 -50.34 15.10 -41.87
N GLY A 180 -50.14 14.12 -41.00
CA GLY A 180 -48.79 13.66 -40.65
C GLY A 180 -48.04 14.52 -39.61
N LEU A 181 -48.53 15.67 -39.20
CA LEU A 181 -47.86 16.59 -38.31
C LEU A 181 -47.75 16.10 -36.85
N GLY A 182 -48.58 15.11 -36.46
CA GLY A 182 -48.46 14.47 -35.13
C GLY A 182 -47.25 13.54 -34.96
N HIS A 183 -46.75 13.01 -36.08
CA HIS A 183 -45.55 12.16 -36.08
C HIS A 183 -44.28 12.95 -35.81
N ASP A 184 -44.21 14.17 -36.37
CA ASP A 184 -43.00 14.98 -36.22
C ASP A 184 -42.86 15.51 -34.77
N GLN A 185 -43.97 15.93 -34.13
CA GLN A 185 -43.94 16.36 -32.73
C GLN A 185 -43.56 15.23 -31.74
N ALA A 186 -44.14 14.05 -31.89
CA ALA A 186 -43.79 12.92 -31.03
C ALA A 186 -42.34 12.49 -31.24
N ARG A 187 -41.84 12.57 -32.48
CA ARG A 187 -40.42 12.31 -32.80
C ARG A 187 -39.49 13.34 -32.20
N GLU A 188 -39.87 14.62 -32.29
CA GLU A 188 -39.07 15.73 -31.77
C GLU A 188 -38.96 15.69 -30.25
N LYS A 189 -40.06 15.47 -29.51
CA LYS A 189 -40.08 15.26 -28.08
C LYS A 189 -39.23 14.06 -27.65
N CYS A 190 -39.37 12.94 -28.34
CA CYS A 190 -38.60 11.74 -28.08
C CYS A 190 -37.11 11.97 -28.30
N SER A 191 -36.72 12.66 -29.39
CA SER A 191 -35.31 12.99 -29.67
C SER A 191 -34.74 13.98 -28.66
N TRP A 192 -35.54 14.95 -28.24
CA TRP A 192 -35.16 15.91 -27.19
C TRP A 192 -34.89 15.18 -25.86
N LEU A 193 -35.82 14.30 -25.43
CA LEU A 193 -35.64 13.54 -24.18
C LEU A 193 -34.42 12.61 -24.26
N ILE A 194 -34.20 11.90 -25.39
CA ILE A 194 -32.99 11.10 -25.60
C ILE A 194 -31.72 11.93 -25.43
N SER A 195 -31.66 13.13 -26.07
CA SER A 195 -30.48 13.97 -26.00
C SER A 195 -30.17 14.46 -24.58
N LYS A 196 -31.20 14.69 -23.77
CA LYS A 196 -31.06 15.04 -22.35
C LYS A 196 -30.62 13.86 -21.52
N LEU A 197 -31.18 12.67 -21.75
CA LEU A 197 -30.80 11.43 -21.04
C LEU A 197 -29.37 10.98 -21.35
N GLU A 198 -28.84 11.26 -22.55
CA GLU A 198 -27.45 10.98 -22.92
C GLU A 198 -26.44 11.79 -22.08
N ASN A 199 -26.86 12.93 -21.56
CA ASN A 199 -26.09 13.79 -20.66
C ASN A 199 -26.36 13.47 -19.18
N SER A 200 -26.45 12.19 -18.83
CA SER A 200 -26.76 11.70 -17.47
C SER A 200 -25.88 12.29 -16.36
N HIS A 201 -24.68 12.78 -16.69
CA HIS A 201 -23.76 13.42 -15.75
C HIS A 201 -24.22 14.81 -15.27
N GLU A 202 -25.22 15.42 -15.90
CA GLU A 202 -25.82 16.69 -15.49
C GLU A 202 -26.83 16.51 -14.33
N PHE A 203 -27.32 15.28 -14.09
CA PHE A 203 -28.26 14.97 -13.02
C PHE A 203 -27.53 14.76 -11.69
N GLU A 204 -27.95 15.45 -10.64
CA GLU A 204 -27.43 15.29 -9.29
C GLU A 204 -28.27 14.30 -8.46
N SER A 205 -29.55 14.15 -8.79
CA SER A 205 -30.49 13.32 -8.05
C SER A 205 -31.49 12.59 -8.95
N ALA A 206 -32.19 11.58 -8.41
CA ALA A 206 -33.29 10.89 -9.08
C ALA A 206 -34.45 11.87 -9.37
N ASN A 207 -34.65 12.90 -8.54
CA ASN A 207 -35.70 13.90 -8.74
C ASN A 207 -35.49 14.69 -10.03
N ASP A 208 -34.24 15.03 -10.38
CA ASP A 208 -33.95 15.76 -11.63
C ASP A 208 -34.36 14.95 -12.87
N LEU A 209 -34.16 13.62 -12.82
CA LEU A 209 -34.60 12.70 -13.87
C LEU A 209 -36.13 12.61 -13.93
N LEU A 210 -36.81 12.53 -12.77
CA LEU A 210 -38.26 12.48 -12.70
C LEU A 210 -38.90 13.77 -13.21
N GLU A 211 -38.38 14.92 -12.84
CA GLU A 211 -38.82 16.22 -13.35
C GLU A 211 -38.66 16.32 -14.87
N LEU A 212 -37.53 15.84 -15.42
CA LEU A 212 -37.33 15.78 -16.87
C LEU A 212 -38.35 14.87 -17.56
N CYS A 213 -38.67 13.71 -16.97
CA CYS A 213 -39.68 12.79 -17.52
C CYS A 213 -41.07 13.44 -17.47
N GLU A 214 -41.45 14.10 -16.40
CA GLU A 214 -42.71 14.85 -16.26
C GLU A 214 -42.81 15.97 -17.27
N GLU A 215 -41.73 16.74 -17.49
CA GLU A 215 -41.71 17.82 -18.53
C GLU A 215 -41.93 17.22 -19.92
N ALA A 216 -41.43 16.03 -20.21
CA ALA A 216 -41.70 15.31 -21.42
C ALA A 216 -43.14 14.76 -21.52
N GLY A 217 -43.86 14.70 -20.38
CA GLY A 217 -45.19 14.05 -20.27
C GLY A 217 -45.13 12.55 -20.05
N LEU A 218 -44.02 12.05 -19.51
CA LEU A 218 -43.80 10.63 -19.21
C LEU A 218 -43.83 10.44 -17.68
N ASP A 219 -44.80 9.69 -17.18
CA ASP A 219 -44.85 9.37 -15.75
C ASP A 219 -43.77 8.35 -15.34
N ALA A 220 -43.39 8.36 -14.04
CA ALA A 220 -42.34 7.53 -13.51
C ALA A 220 -42.56 6.02 -13.71
N GLN A 221 -43.81 5.54 -13.57
CA GLN A 221 -44.16 4.11 -13.77
C GLN A 221 -43.94 3.70 -15.21
N ARG A 222 -44.40 4.51 -16.17
CA ARG A 222 -44.23 4.26 -17.60
C ARG A 222 -42.75 4.30 -18.02
N ALA A 223 -41.97 5.26 -17.47
CA ALA A 223 -40.53 5.34 -17.70
C ALA A 223 -39.81 4.07 -17.21
N CYS A 224 -40.18 3.61 -16.02
CA CYS A 224 -39.67 2.37 -15.43
C CYS A 224 -40.03 1.14 -16.29
N ASP A 225 -41.28 1.00 -16.70
CA ASP A 225 -41.77 -0.14 -17.51
C ASP A 225 -41.09 -0.21 -18.87
N LEU A 226 -40.91 0.93 -19.53
CA LEU A 226 -40.20 1.05 -20.80
C LEU A 226 -38.75 0.63 -20.70
N ALA A 227 -38.03 1.18 -19.73
CA ALA A 227 -36.61 0.90 -19.52
C ALA A 227 -36.39 -0.57 -19.15
N SER A 228 -37.22 -1.12 -18.24
CA SER A 228 -37.14 -2.51 -17.78
C SER A 228 -37.51 -3.52 -18.88
N SER A 229 -38.59 -3.25 -19.65
CA SER A 229 -39.00 -4.13 -20.76
C SER A 229 -37.99 -4.14 -21.89
N HIS A 230 -37.38 -3.00 -22.20
CA HIS A 230 -36.30 -2.92 -23.17
C HIS A 230 -35.10 -3.74 -22.74
N ALA A 231 -34.67 -3.64 -21.49
CA ALA A 231 -33.56 -4.42 -20.94
C ALA A 231 -33.84 -5.93 -21.04
N ALA A 232 -35.05 -6.37 -20.68
CA ALA A 232 -35.46 -7.78 -20.79
C ALA A 232 -35.45 -8.30 -22.22
N ASN A 233 -35.83 -7.48 -23.20
CA ASN A 233 -35.91 -7.86 -24.62
C ASN A 233 -34.57 -7.77 -25.35
N SER A 234 -33.71 -6.84 -24.98
CA SER A 234 -32.42 -6.57 -25.65
C SER A 234 -31.29 -7.47 -25.16
N MET A 235 -31.35 -7.94 -23.93
CA MET A 235 -30.34 -8.85 -23.38
C MET A 235 -30.67 -10.29 -23.81
N GLY A 236 -29.65 -11.01 -24.28
CA GLY A 236 -29.83 -12.40 -24.72
C GLY A 236 -30.32 -13.32 -23.59
N ARG A 237 -30.85 -14.51 -23.96
CA ARG A 237 -31.34 -15.53 -23.00
C ARG A 237 -30.22 -16.33 -22.30
N ALA A 238 -28.96 -15.96 -22.50
CA ALA A 238 -27.84 -16.52 -21.75
C ALA A 238 -27.90 -16.10 -20.29
N THR A 239 -27.36 -16.91 -19.39
CA THR A 239 -27.37 -16.67 -17.94
C THR A 239 -26.95 -15.25 -17.57
N GLN A 240 -25.84 -14.75 -18.14
CA GLN A 240 -25.36 -13.38 -17.89
C GLN A 240 -26.35 -12.32 -18.39
N GLY A 241 -26.99 -12.52 -19.55
CA GLY A 241 -28.00 -11.60 -20.10
C GLY A 241 -29.21 -11.46 -19.19
N LEU A 242 -29.72 -12.59 -18.67
CA LEU A 242 -30.82 -12.60 -17.72
C LEU A 242 -30.46 -11.87 -16.41
N MET A 243 -29.24 -12.09 -15.91
CA MET A 243 -28.71 -11.39 -14.73
C MET A 243 -28.65 -9.87 -14.96
N ILE A 244 -28.09 -9.43 -16.10
CA ILE A 244 -28.02 -8.01 -16.46
C ILE A 244 -29.42 -7.40 -16.54
N ALA A 245 -30.37 -8.06 -17.20
CA ALA A 245 -31.75 -7.56 -17.34
C ALA A 245 -32.42 -7.39 -15.95
N SER A 246 -32.28 -8.38 -15.07
CA SER A 246 -32.83 -8.31 -13.71
C SER A 246 -32.22 -7.21 -12.86
N VAL A 247 -30.90 -7.03 -12.96
CA VAL A 247 -30.20 -5.94 -12.24
C VAL A 247 -30.62 -4.57 -12.78
N ILE A 248 -30.71 -4.39 -14.10
CA ILE A 248 -31.21 -3.14 -14.71
C ILE A 248 -32.62 -2.84 -14.27
N LYS A 249 -33.52 -3.86 -14.30
CA LYS A 249 -34.89 -3.70 -13.79
C LYS A 249 -34.90 -3.20 -12.35
N GLY A 250 -34.13 -3.83 -11.47
CA GLY A 250 -34.02 -3.41 -10.06
C GLY A 250 -33.50 -1.98 -9.90
N PHE A 251 -32.53 -1.55 -10.70
CA PHE A 251 -32.06 -0.15 -10.69
C PHE A 251 -33.16 0.81 -11.20
N CYS A 252 -33.90 0.46 -12.24
CA CYS A 252 -35.02 1.27 -12.72
C CYS A 252 -36.10 1.44 -11.65
N HIS A 253 -36.47 0.37 -10.92
CA HIS A 253 -37.40 0.45 -9.81
C HIS A 253 -36.88 1.35 -8.69
N ALA A 254 -35.60 1.20 -8.32
CA ALA A 254 -34.99 2.02 -7.27
C ALA A 254 -34.97 3.52 -7.61
N ILE A 255 -34.74 3.89 -8.89
CA ILE A 255 -34.60 5.29 -9.31
C ILE A 255 -35.94 5.92 -9.65
N PHE A 256 -36.79 5.27 -10.47
CA PHE A 256 -38.04 5.85 -10.91
C PHE A 256 -39.15 5.74 -9.86
N LEU A 257 -39.16 4.67 -9.08
CA LEU A 257 -40.22 4.40 -8.12
C LEU A 257 -39.81 4.54 -6.65
N GLY A 258 -38.51 4.74 -6.40
CA GLY A 258 -37.95 4.78 -5.04
C GLY A 258 -37.97 3.44 -4.32
N ASP A 259 -38.22 2.33 -5.02
CA ASP A 259 -38.28 0.98 -4.43
C ASP A 259 -36.98 0.22 -4.67
N GLU A 260 -36.15 0.14 -3.64
CA GLU A 260 -34.88 -0.59 -3.65
C GLU A 260 -35.03 -2.08 -3.27
N SER A 261 -36.22 -2.48 -2.82
CA SER A 261 -36.44 -3.82 -2.23
C SER A 261 -36.25 -4.94 -3.27
N GLU A 262 -36.70 -4.73 -4.51
CA GLU A 262 -36.55 -5.70 -5.59
C GLU A 262 -35.06 -5.92 -5.94
N LEU A 263 -34.27 -4.83 -6.07
CA LEU A 263 -32.85 -4.91 -6.35
C LEU A 263 -32.10 -5.60 -5.21
N SER A 264 -32.37 -5.20 -3.96
CA SER A 264 -31.73 -5.77 -2.79
C SER A 264 -32.03 -7.26 -2.65
N SER A 265 -33.30 -7.66 -2.81
CA SER A 265 -33.73 -9.06 -2.75
C SER A 265 -33.08 -9.88 -3.88
N PHE A 266 -33.04 -9.35 -5.10
CA PHE A 266 -32.43 -10.02 -6.24
C PHE A 266 -30.92 -10.23 -6.04
N LEU A 267 -30.18 -9.21 -5.62
CA LEU A 267 -28.74 -9.27 -5.45
C LEU A 267 -28.33 -10.19 -4.29
N THR A 268 -29.18 -10.36 -3.27
CA THR A 268 -28.86 -11.16 -2.09
C THR A 268 -29.12 -12.65 -2.30
N PHE A 269 -30.27 -13.03 -2.87
CA PHE A 269 -30.64 -14.44 -3.08
C PHE A 269 -31.50 -14.70 -4.33
N GLY A 270 -32.23 -13.70 -4.83
CA GLY A 270 -33.16 -13.87 -5.96
C GLY A 270 -32.49 -14.28 -7.28
N PHE A 271 -31.17 -14.01 -7.41
CA PHE A 271 -30.41 -14.45 -8.59
C PHE A 271 -30.31 -15.98 -8.72
N ALA A 272 -30.48 -16.71 -7.62
CA ALA A 272 -30.51 -18.18 -7.61
C ALA A 272 -31.88 -18.77 -7.99
N GLU A 273 -32.92 -17.94 -8.01
CA GLU A 273 -34.33 -18.33 -8.29
C GLU A 273 -34.73 -18.12 -9.75
N ILE A 274 -33.83 -17.52 -10.56
CA ILE A 274 -34.09 -17.36 -12.01
C ILE A 274 -34.30 -18.73 -12.68
N GLU A 275 -35.34 -18.85 -13.50
CA GLU A 275 -35.59 -20.02 -14.30
C GLU A 275 -34.60 -20.10 -15.48
N PHE A 276 -33.74 -21.08 -15.43
CA PHE A 276 -32.79 -21.38 -16.51
C PHE A 276 -33.22 -22.65 -17.26
N HIS A 277 -32.97 -22.70 -18.56
CA HIS A 277 -33.17 -23.92 -19.35
C HIS A 277 -32.30 -25.09 -18.87
N VAL A 278 -31.09 -24.79 -18.46
CA VAL A 278 -30.17 -25.72 -17.78
C VAL A 278 -29.72 -25.03 -16.49
N ARG A 279 -29.95 -25.68 -15.37
CA ARG A 279 -29.63 -25.08 -14.06
C ARG A 279 -28.10 -25.01 -13.87
N PRO A 280 -27.50 -23.80 -13.80
CA PRO A 280 -26.08 -23.64 -13.57
C PRO A 280 -25.69 -24.05 -12.14
N SER A 281 -24.41 -24.32 -11.92
CA SER A 281 -23.90 -24.48 -10.56
C SER A 281 -23.98 -23.15 -9.79
N ARG A 282 -23.93 -23.21 -8.45
CA ARG A 282 -23.90 -21.98 -7.62
C ARG A 282 -22.71 -21.09 -7.97
N ALA A 283 -21.54 -21.68 -8.19
CA ALA A 283 -20.32 -20.95 -8.57
C ALA A 283 -20.51 -20.22 -9.93
N ASP A 284 -21.16 -20.86 -10.91
CA ASP A 284 -21.45 -20.23 -12.20
C ASP A 284 -22.45 -19.08 -12.07
N LEU A 285 -23.44 -19.21 -11.19
CA LEU A 285 -24.41 -18.13 -10.91
C LEU A 285 -23.72 -16.93 -10.25
N VAL A 286 -22.88 -17.16 -9.24
CA VAL A 286 -22.09 -16.12 -8.55
C VAL A 286 -21.18 -15.40 -9.54
N LEU A 287 -20.44 -16.15 -10.37
CA LEU A 287 -19.57 -15.57 -11.39
C LEU A 287 -20.37 -14.77 -12.43
N SER A 288 -21.53 -15.28 -12.89
CA SER A 288 -22.38 -14.60 -13.85
C SER A 288 -22.97 -13.31 -13.29
N LEU A 289 -23.43 -13.31 -12.04
CA LEU A 289 -23.91 -12.10 -11.37
C LEU A 289 -22.79 -11.08 -11.17
N PHE A 290 -21.60 -11.53 -10.75
CA PHE A 290 -20.46 -10.63 -10.56
C PHE A 290 -20.07 -9.96 -11.88
N ARG A 291 -19.97 -10.74 -12.97
CA ARG A 291 -19.71 -10.21 -14.32
C ARG A 291 -20.79 -9.25 -14.78
N ALA A 292 -22.07 -9.55 -14.52
CA ALA A 292 -23.18 -8.67 -14.84
C ALA A 292 -23.09 -7.34 -14.13
N LEU A 293 -22.83 -7.34 -12.83
CA LEU A 293 -22.62 -6.12 -12.05
C LEU A 293 -21.41 -5.32 -12.57
N MET A 294 -20.28 -5.96 -12.80
CA MET A 294 -19.08 -5.29 -13.31
C MET A 294 -19.28 -4.70 -14.71
N GLU A 295 -20.04 -5.37 -15.57
CA GLU A 295 -20.39 -4.84 -16.88
C GLU A 295 -21.27 -3.59 -16.78
N ILE A 296 -22.24 -3.57 -15.86
CA ILE A 296 -23.07 -2.41 -15.58
C ILE A 296 -22.22 -1.24 -15.04
N MET A 297 -21.37 -1.50 -14.03
CA MET A 297 -20.47 -0.50 -13.46
C MET A 297 -19.53 0.10 -14.50
N ARG A 298 -18.99 -0.77 -15.37
CA ARG A 298 -18.12 -0.37 -16.46
C ARG A 298 -18.83 0.55 -17.45
N LYS A 299 -20.07 0.23 -17.85
CA LYS A 299 -20.88 1.09 -18.73
C LYS A 299 -21.20 2.42 -18.08
N ALA A 300 -21.45 2.44 -16.78
CA ALA A 300 -21.66 3.63 -15.98
C ALA A 300 -20.36 4.42 -15.68
N ARG A 301 -19.19 3.94 -16.12
CA ARG A 301 -17.87 4.50 -15.81
C ARG A 301 -17.61 4.69 -14.31
N VAL A 302 -18.13 3.76 -13.51
CA VAL A 302 -17.90 3.70 -12.06
C VAL A 302 -16.87 2.62 -11.76
N PRO A 303 -15.61 2.98 -11.45
CA PRO A 303 -14.58 1.99 -11.12
C PRO A 303 -14.92 1.28 -9.81
N VAL A 304 -14.68 -0.03 -9.78
CA VAL A 304 -14.80 -0.87 -8.59
C VAL A 304 -13.41 -1.30 -8.16
N VAL A 305 -13.00 -0.87 -6.97
CA VAL A 305 -11.69 -1.17 -6.40
C VAL A 305 -11.87 -1.84 -5.05
N ILE A 306 -11.27 -3.02 -4.90
CA ILE A 306 -11.27 -3.76 -3.64
C ILE A 306 -9.95 -3.49 -2.93
N ALA A 307 -10.04 -2.86 -1.76
CA ALA A 307 -8.90 -2.46 -0.96
C ALA A 307 -8.82 -3.33 0.30
N PHE A 308 -7.89 -4.28 0.32
CA PHE A 308 -7.59 -5.07 1.50
C PHE A 308 -6.61 -4.32 2.40
N ASP A 309 -7.01 -4.06 3.63
CA ASP A 309 -6.15 -3.52 4.68
C ASP A 309 -5.97 -4.56 5.79
N GLN A 310 -4.94 -4.41 6.60
CA GLN A 310 -4.63 -5.29 7.73
C GLN A 310 -4.38 -6.75 7.31
N LEU A 311 -3.57 -6.96 6.27
CA LEU A 311 -3.19 -8.29 5.77
C LEU A 311 -2.13 -9.00 6.65
N GLU A 312 -1.74 -8.41 7.78
CA GLU A 312 -0.64 -8.88 8.63
C GLU A 312 -0.85 -10.34 9.08
N ASP A 313 -2.06 -10.71 9.49
CA ASP A 313 -2.35 -12.06 9.97
C ASP A 313 -2.17 -13.13 8.87
N LEU A 314 -2.57 -12.81 7.63
CA LEU A 314 -2.34 -13.69 6.47
C LEU A 314 -0.85 -13.77 6.11
N LEU A 315 -0.14 -12.65 6.16
CA LEU A 315 1.26 -12.57 5.79
C LEU A 315 2.21 -13.13 6.87
N LEU A 316 1.75 -13.30 8.11
CA LEU A 316 2.47 -13.96 9.19
C LEU A 316 2.48 -15.48 9.06
N ALA A 317 1.59 -16.04 8.25
CA ALA A 317 1.46 -17.48 8.05
C ALA A 317 2.76 -18.13 7.53
N ARG A 318 3.08 -19.33 8.06
CA ARG A 318 4.31 -20.07 7.69
C ARG A 318 3.96 -21.30 6.89
N ARG A 319 4.83 -21.68 5.95
CA ARG A 319 4.69 -22.93 5.19
C ARG A 319 4.57 -24.13 6.13
N GLY A 320 3.60 -25.02 5.85
CA GLY A 320 3.31 -26.20 6.65
C GLY A 320 2.22 -25.96 7.71
N GLU A 321 1.79 -24.75 7.96
CA GLU A 321 0.66 -24.42 8.84
C GLU A 321 -0.64 -24.31 8.04
N ASP A 322 -1.77 -24.58 8.69
CA ASP A 322 -3.09 -24.37 8.05
C ASP A 322 -3.34 -22.90 7.69
N SER A 323 -2.79 -21.98 8.47
CA SER A 323 -2.80 -20.54 8.20
C SER A 323 -2.17 -20.18 6.84
N PHE A 324 -1.11 -20.88 6.43
CA PHE A 324 -0.48 -20.67 5.12
C PHE A 324 -1.40 -21.06 3.97
N ARG A 325 -2.14 -22.16 4.10
CA ARG A 325 -3.10 -22.60 3.07
C ARG A 325 -4.24 -21.60 2.92
N ILE A 326 -4.69 -20.98 4.03
CA ILE A 326 -5.70 -19.91 3.99
C ILE A 326 -5.17 -18.69 3.24
N ALA A 327 -3.95 -18.27 3.57
CA ALA A 327 -3.29 -17.16 2.91
C ALA A 327 -3.05 -17.43 1.41
N GLU A 328 -2.56 -18.63 1.07
CA GLU A 328 -2.37 -19.07 -0.32
C GLU A 328 -3.71 -19.08 -1.09
N SER A 329 -4.77 -19.63 -0.50
CA SER A 329 -6.12 -19.63 -1.09
C SER A 329 -6.65 -18.21 -1.30
N PHE A 330 -6.38 -17.30 -0.37
CA PHE A 330 -6.76 -15.90 -0.49
C PHE A 330 -6.06 -15.22 -1.68
N PHE A 331 -4.75 -15.34 -1.81
CA PHE A 331 -4.00 -14.76 -2.92
C PHE A 331 -4.32 -15.43 -4.26
N ALA A 332 -4.53 -16.75 -4.27
CA ALA A 332 -5.01 -17.46 -5.44
C ALA A 332 -6.39 -16.94 -5.89
N GLY A 333 -7.30 -16.70 -4.94
CA GLY A 333 -8.62 -16.12 -5.21
C GLY A 333 -8.52 -14.72 -5.83
N ILE A 334 -7.62 -13.86 -5.35
CA ILE A 334 -7.38 -12.55 -5.97
C ILE A 334 -6.92 -12.71 -7.42
N VAL A 335 -5.91 -13.53 -7.67
CA VAL A 335 -5.36 -13.76 -9.00
C VAL A 335 -6.43 -14.35 -9.94
N GLN A 336 -7.22 -15.31 -9.47
CA GLN A 336 -8.32 -15.89 -10.22
C GLN A 336 -9.40 -14.84 -10.57
N SER A 337 -9.75 -13.98 -9.60
CA SER A 337 -10.75 -12.92 -9.82
C SER A 337 -10.31 -11.91 -10.87
N LEU A 338 -9.02 -11.54 -10.91
CA LEU A 338 -8.45 -10.67 -11.94
C LEU A 338 -8.65 -11.25 -13.38
N HIS A 339 -8.61 -12.57 -13.52
CA HIS A 339 -8.82 -13.21 -14.81
C HIS A 339 -10.30 -13.45 -15.17
N GLN A 340 -11.12 -13.71 -14.15
CA GLN A 340 -12.50 -14.09 -14.37
C GLN A 340 -13.46 -12.90 -14.42
N VAL A 341 -13.14 -11.79 -13.76
CA VAL A 341 -14.02 -10.63 -13.60
C VAL A 341 -13.34 -9.37 -14.15
N PRO A 342 -13.57 -9.03 -15.43
CA PRO A 342 -12.95 -7.86 -16.05
C PRO A 342 -13.33 -6.54 -15.37
N GLY A 343 -12.40 -5.60 -15.27
CA GLY A 343 -12.63 -4.27 -14.73
C GLY A 343 -12.54 -4.16 -13.20
N LEU A 344 -12.14 -5.24 -12.52
CA LEU A 344 -11.93 -5.24 -11.08
C LEU A 344 -10.51 -4.81 -10.72
N GLY A 345 -10.37 -3.83 -9.82
CA GLY A 345 -9.09 -3.36 -9.30
C GLY A 345 -8.83 -3.83 -7.88
N PHE A 346 -7.55 -4.11 -7.53
CA PHE A 346 -7.15 -4.49 -6.18
C PHE A 346 -6.08 -3.57 -5.63
N LEU A 347 -6.26 -3.11 -4.39
CA LEU A 347 -5.25 -2.43 -3.59
C LEU A 347 -4.93 -3.29 -2.36
N LEU A 348 -3.66 -3.64 -2.17
CA LEU A 348 -3.23 -4.49 -1.06
C LEU A 348 -2.35 -3.68 -0.09
N PHE A 349 -2.95 -3.24 1.01
CA PHE A 349 -2.24 -2.51 2.06
C PHE A 349 -1.58 -3.49 3.02
N ALA A 350 -0.26 -3.56 2.97
CA ALA A 350 0.50 -4.55 3.70
C ALA A 350 1.72 -3.96 4.42
N GLU A 351 2.20 -4.66 5.45
CA GLU A 351 3.48 -4.35 6.05
C GLU A 351 4.61 -4.80 5.13
N ARG A 352 5.59 -3.90 4.88
CA ARG A 352 6.68 -4.11 3.91
C ARG A 352 7.48 -5.38 4.21
N GLY A 353 7.88 -5.57 5.47
CA GLY A 353 8.68 -6.72 5.87
C GLY A 353 7.94 -8.06 5.68
N LEU A 354 6.66 -8.10 6.07
CA LEU A 354 5.81 -9.28 5.91
C LEU A 354 5.55 -9.60 4.44
N TRP A 355 5.25 -8.59 3.63
CA TRP A 355 5.04 -8.74 2.19
C TRP A 355 6.28 -9.32 1.50
N ASN A 356 7.44 -8.73 1.75
CA ASN A 356 8.71 -9.15 1.16
C ASN A 356 9.13 -10.57 1.59
N ARG A 357 8.68 -11.02 2.74
CA ARG A 357 8.90 -12.38 3.23
C ARG A 357 7.90 -13.38 2.63
N PHE A 358 6.63 -13.03 2.61
CA PHE A 358 5.55 -13.95 2.26
C PHE A 358 5.43 -14.17 0.75
N VAL A 359 5.42 -13.10 -0.07
CA VAL A 359 5.19 -13.21 -1.52
C VAL A 359 6.21 -14.11 -2.23
N PRO A 360 7.53 -14.07 -1.91
CA PRO A 360 8.48 -15.02 -2.48
C PRO A 360 8.23 -16.50 -2.10
N SER A 361 7.47 -16.77 -1.05
CA SER A 361 7.12 -18.13 -0.63
C SER A 361 5.94 -18.72 -1.39
N LEU A 362 5.19 -17.91 -2.12
CA LEU A 362 4.07 -18.33 -2.96
C LEU A 362 4.55 -19.04 -4.22
N ASP A 363 3.64 -19.76 -4.86
CA ASP A 363 3.85 -20.33 -6.19
C ASP A 363 4.30 -19.26 -7.20
N GLY A 364 5.14 -19.64 -8.17
CA GLY A 364 5.71 -18.74 -9.17
C GLY A 364 4.65 -17.96 -9.95
N TYR A 365 3.55 -18.62 -10.33
CA TYR A 365 2.47 -17.97 -11.06
C TYR A 365 1.77 -16.88 -10.23
N MET A 366 1.46 -17.17 -8.96
CA MET A 366 0.86 -16.19 -8.05
C MET A 366 1.80 -15.03 -7.79
N ARG A 367 3.07 -15.34 -7.51
CA ARG A 367 4.11 -14.33 -7.27
C ARG A 367 4.24 -13.37 -8.45
N ASP A 368 4.34 -13.89 -9.67
CA ASP A 368 4.50 -13.07 -10.87
C ASP A 368 3.30 -12.14 -11.06
N ARG A 369 2.08 -12.58 -10.77
CA ARG A 369 0.88 -11.76 -10.85
C ARG A 369 0.79 -10.69 -9.76
N LEU A 370 1.17 -11.03 -8.53
CA LEU A 370 1.17 -10.09 -7.40
C LEU A 370 2.27 -9.02 -7.50
N THR A 371 3.33 -9.30 -8.25
CA THR A 371 4.46 -8.38 -8.45
C THR A 371 4.50 -7.76 -9.84
N ASN A 372 3.51 -8.02 -10.69
CA ASN A 372 3.45 -7.44 -12.03
C ASN A 372 3.30 -5.91 -11.95
N PRO A 373 4.20 -5.15 -12.58
CA PRO A 373 4.12 -3.70 -12.52
C PRO A 373 2.93 -3.14 -13.30
N VAL A 374 2.29 -2.13 -12.75
CA VAL A 374 1.17 -1.42 -13.36
C VAL A 374 1.69 -0.14 -14.02
N HIS A 375 1.30 0.10 -15.28
CA HIS A 375 1.62 1.35 -15.95
C HIS A 375 0.56 2.42 -15.63
N LEU A 376 1.00 3.52 -15.01
CA LEU A 376 0.14 4.66 -14.69
C LEU A 376 0.39 5.79 -15.71
N PRO A 377 -0.63 6.25 -16.44
CA PRO A 377 -0.47 7.33 -17.43
C PRO A 377 0.14 8.58 -16.79
N GLY A 378 1.21 9.09 -17.38
CA GLY A 378 1.92 10.28 -16.89
C GLY A 378 2.81 10.09 -15.65
N LEU A 379 2.76 8.93 -14.99
CA LEU A 379 3.52 8.64 -13.77
C LEU A 379 4.52 7.49 -13.96
N GLY A 380 4.44 6.77 -15.08
CA GLY A 380 5.32 5.66 -15.40
C GLY A 380 4.86 4.32 -14.83
N THR A 381 5.77 3.36 -14.75
CA THR A 381 5.48 1.99 -14.33
C THR A 381 5.78 1.81 -12.85
N VAL A 382 4.79 1.31 -12.09
CA VAL A 382 4.86 1.17 -10.63
C VAL A 382 4.60 -0.28 -10.26
N GLN A 383 5.52 -0.89 -9.53
CA GLN A 383 5.37 -2.25 -9.00
C GLN A 383 4.69 -2.28 -7.63
N ALA A 384 5.01 -1.33 -6.78
CA ALA A 384 4.40 -1.14 -5.47
C ALA A 384 4.55 0.32 -5.03
N ILE A 385 3.55 0.84 -4.35
CA ILE A 385 3.63 2.14 -3.66
C ILE A 385 4.27 1.92 -2.29
N ARG A 386 5.26 2.74 -1.94
CA ARG A 386 5.97 2.65 -0.66
C ARG A 386 5.66 3.87 0.18
N LEU A 387 5.19 3.64 1.40
CA LEU A 387 4.98 4.69 2.40
C LEU A 387 6.21 4.77 3.30
N ASP A 388 7.12 5.64 2.95
CA ASP A 388 8.33 5.90 3.74
C ASP A 388 8.04 6.89 4.88
N PRO A 389 8.88 6.96 5.92
CA PRO A 389 8.73 7.93 6.99
C PRO A 389 8.68 9.36 6.43
N PRO A 390 7.75 10.20 6.88
CA PRO A 390 7.62 11.55 6.36
C PRO A 390 8.78 12.44 6.80
N GLN A 391 9.13 13.39 5.94
CA GLN A 391 10.13 14.41 6.27
C GLN A 391 9.66 15.29 7.45
N PRO A 392 10.58 15.87 8.25
CA PRO A 392 10.23 16.69 9.43
C PRO A 392 9.25 17.83 9.12
N ILE A 393 9.37 18.45 7.96
CA ILE A 393 8.45 19.51 7.55
C ILE A 393 7.00 19.01 7.42
N LEU A 394 6.79 17.80 6.90
CA LEU A 394 5.47 17.18 6.78
C LEU A 394 4.91 16.78 8.15
N VAL A 395 5.79 16.34 9.05
CA VAL A 395 5.40 16.03 10.44
C VAL A 395 4.94 17.27 11.17
N ARG A 396 5.60 18.44 10.96
CA ARG A 396 5.11 19.72 11.47
C ARG A 396 3.70 20.03 10.97
N LEU A 397 3.44 19.86 9.67
CA LEU A 397 2.09 20.08 9.12
C LEU A 397 1.05 19.14 9.74
N VAL A 398 1.42 17.90 10.08
CA VAL A 398 0.53 16.97 10.81
C VAL A 398 0.22 17.49 12.21
N VAL A 399 1.22 18.01 12.92
CA VAL A 399 1.02 18.63 14.25
C VAL A 399 0.13 19.86 14.15
N GLU A 400 0.41 20.76 13.21
CA GLU A 400 -0.38 21.95 12.95
C GLU A 400 -1.83 21.63 12.58
N ALA A 401 -2.05 20.64 11.72
CA ALA A 401 -3.39 20.21 11.34
C ALA A 401 -4.20 19.71 12.56
N ARG A 402 -3.56 19.02 13.50
CA ARG A 402 -4.18 18.56 14.75
C ARG A 402 -4.56 19.73 15.67
N LEU A 403 -3.74 20.77 15.74
CA LEU A 403 -3.93 21.92 16.59
C LEU A 403 -4.83 23.00 15.97
N ARG A 404 -4.93 23.04 14.65
CA ARG A 404 -5.60 24.09 13.87
C ARG A 404 -6.99 24.42 14.38
N SER A 405 -7.83 23.42 14.64
CA SER A 405 -9.20 23.66 15.10
C SER A 405 -9.26 24.26 16.49
N THR A 406 -8.35 23.87 17.38
CA THR A 406 -8.24 24.40 18.74
C THR A 406 -7.73 25.83 18.71
N HIS A 407 -6.73 26.11 17.87
CA HIS A 407 -6.18 27.48 17.70
C HIS A 407 -7.18 28.43 17.05
N ALA A 408 -7.96 27.97 16.07
CA ALA A 408 -8.99 28.80 15.43
C ALA A 408 -10.17 29.12 16.34
N ALA A 409 -10.39 28.34 17.39
CA ALA A 409 -11.52 28.51 18.29
C ALA A 409 -11.37 29.67 19.27
N HIS A 410 -10.17 30.19 19.50
CA HIS A 410 -9.94 31.24 20.49
C HIS A 410 -8.81 32.20 20.10
N ALA A 411 -9.03 33.52 20.33
CA ALA A 411 -8.11 34.58 19.95
C ALA A 411 -6.79 34.57 20.72
N CYS A 412 -6.69 33.86 21.86
CA CYS A 412 -5.44 33.78 22.65
C CYS A 412 -4.26 33.12 21.91
N PHE A 413 -4.53 32.43 20.80
CA PHE A 413 -3.49 31.84 19.97
C PHE A 413 -2.93 32.78 18.88
N THR A 414 -3.50 33.96 18.76
CA THR A 414 -3.00 34.96 17.80
C THR A 414 -1.57 35.38 18.14
N GLY A 415 -0.64 35.20 17.19
CA GLY A 415 0.79 35.47 17.39
C GLY A 415 1.61 34.33 18.00
N LEU A 416 0.98 33.21 18.41
CA LEU A 416 1.68 32.02 18.83
C LEU A 416 2.07 31.12 17.63
N PRO A 417 3.16 30.33 17.74
CA PRO A 417 3.52 29.37 16.69
C PRO A 417 2.38 28.36 16.41
N ALA A 418 2.23 27.94 15.16
CA ALA A 418 1.18 26.98 14.76
C ALA A 418 1.30 25.61 15.46
N CYS A 419 2.49 25.24 15.92
CA CYS A 419 2.74 24.03 16.70
C CYS A 419 2.54 24.22 18.22
N PHE A 420 2.25 25.44 18.73
CA PHE A 420 2.08 25.68 20.17
C PHE A 420 1.03 24.72 20.78
N PRO A 421 1.24 24.05 21.92
CA PRO A 421 2.30 24.28 22.92
C PRO A 421 3.59 23.49 22.68
N LEU A 422 3.73 22.78 21.56
CA LEU A 422 4.93 22.03 21.23
C LEU A 422 6.01 22.95 20.64
N ASP A 423 7.25 22.73 21.03
CA ASP A 423 8.40 23.40 20.46
C ASP A 423 8.72 22.83 19.07
N PRO A 424 8.82 23.67 18.01
CA PRO A 424 9.15 23.19 16.67
C PRO A 424 10.44 22.38 16.56
N GLU A 425 11.48 22.70 17.37
CA GLU A 425 12.73 21.94 17.39
C GLU A 425 12.54 20.54 17.99
N GLN A 426 11.70 20.43 19.01
CA GLN A 426 11.34 19.14 19.59
C GLN A 426 10.49 18.32 18.62
N VAL A 427 9.56 18.94 17.90
CA VAL A 427 8.79 18.26 16.84
C VAL A 427 9.72 17.71 15.77
N ASP A 428 10.70 18.49 15.32
CA ASP A 428 11.70 18.02 14.34
C ASP A 428 12.57 16.90 14.88
N ARG A 429 12.92 16.94 16.15
CA ARG A 429 13.69 15.86 16.80
C ARG A 429 12.90 14.57 16.80
N VAL A 430 11.64 14.60 17.21
CA VAL A 430 10.75 13.42 17.18
C VAL A 430 10.61 12.90 15.76
N ALA A 431 10.45 13.78 14.76
CA ALA A 431 10.34 13.40 13.37
C ALA A 431 11.59 12.69 12.81
N ARG A 432 12.77 12.97 13.39
CA ARG A 432 14.03 12.31 13.01
C ARG A 432 14.30 11.03 13.79
N THR A 433 13.78 10.91 15.01
CA THR A 433 14.04 9.76 15.88
C THR A 433 13.02 8.66 15.75
N GLU A 434 11.75 9.01 15.53
CA GLU A 434 10.67 8.04 15.44
C GLU A 434 10.47 7.54 14.03
N SER A 435 10.27 6.25 13.89
CA SER A 435 10.21 5.59 12.60
C SER A 435 8.82 5.58 11.97
N THR A 436 7.77 5.83 12.75
CA THR A 436 6.39 5.77 12.25
C THR A 436 5.55 6.96 12.71
N LEU A 437 4.57 7.35 11.90
CA LEU A 437 3.61 8.40 12.27
C LEU A 437 2.86 8.10 13.57
N ARG A 438 2.58 6.83 13.84
CA ARG A 438 1.92 6.42 15.09
C ARG A 438 2.78 6.73 16.30
N ASP A 439 4.05 6.35 16.25
CA ASP A 439 4.99 6.57 17.35
C ASP A 439 5.22 8.07 17.55
N MET A 440 5.38 8.83 16.46
CA MET A 440 5.45 10.30 16.50
C MET A 440 4.22 10.92 17.19
N LEU A 441 3.01 10.51 16.82
CA LEU A 441 1.77 11.02 17.42
C LEU A 441 1.63 10.64 18.90
N GLN A 442 2.14 9.47 19.31
CA GLN A 442 2.21 9.09 20.73
C GLN A 442 3.18 9.97 21.51
N GLN A 443 4.35 10.27 20.95
CA GLN A 443 5.30 11.21 21.53
C GLN A 443 4.70 12.62 21.63
N PHE A 444 4.07 13.12 20.58
CA PHE A 444 3.41 14.43 20.63
C PHE A 444 2.28 14.48 21.64
N ARG A 445 1.56 13.37 21.86
CA ARG A 445 0.58 13.25 22.94
C ARG A 445 1.23 13.45 24.31
N ALA A 446 2.32 12.72 24.58
CA ALA A 446 3.02 12.83 25.84
C ALA A 446 3.64 14.23 26.07
N MET A 447 4.24 14.80 25.01
CA MET A 447 4.80 16.17 25.07
C MET A 447 3.71 17.22 25.31
N PHE A 448 2.55 17.09 24.66
CA PHE A 448 1.42 17.98 24.89
C PHE A 448 0.92 17.88 26.33
N ASP A 449 0.74 16.65 26.84
CA ASP A 449 0.29 16.43 28.22
C ASP A 449 1.29 17.02 29.22
N ALA A 450 2.59 16.88 28.99
CA ALA A 450 3.63 17.47 29.81
C ALA A 450 3.62 19.01 29.75
N ALA A 451 3.44 19.62 28.56
CA ALA A 451 3.44 21.05 28.37
C ALA A 451 2.19 21.73 28.96
N VAL A 452 1.03 21.08 28.89
CA VAL A 452 -0.26 21.66 29.29
C VAL A 452 -0.65 21.33 30.73
N TYR A 453 -0.44 20.08 31.17
CA TYR A 453 -0.88 19.62 32.49
C TYR A 453 0.26 19.56 33.53
N GLY A 454 1.52 19.70 33.14
CA GLY A 454 2.69 19.71 34.03
C GLY A 454 2.89 18.39 34.79
N GLU A 455 3.49 18.47 35.98
CA GLU A 455 3.78 17.29 36.82
C GLU A 455 2.54 16.47 37.25
N GLN A 456 1.34 17.05 37.19
CA GLN A 456 0.11 16.30 37.49
C GLN A 456 -0.18 15.16 36.48
N ALA A 457 0.36 15.24 35.26
CA ALA A 457 0.21 14.18 34.27
C ALA A 457 1.11 12.96 34.56
N ALA A 458 2.20 13.15 35.26
CA ALA A 458 3.13 12.08 35.64
C ALA A 458 2.54 11.10 36.69
N VAL A 459 1.56 11.56 37.49
CA VAL A 459 0.91 10.76 38.52
C VAL A 459 -0.25 9.91 37.97
N ALA A 460 -0.78 10.27 36.79
CA ALA A 460 -1.88 9.57 36.12
C ALA A 460 -1.44 8.62 34.99
N ALA A 461 -0.15 8.50 34.70
CA ALA A 461 0.37 7.43 33.85
C ALA A 461 0.15 6.10 34.60
N PRO A 462 -0.49 5.08 33.98
CA PRO A 462 -0.54 3.77 34.60
C PRO A 462 0.89 3.31 34.85
N GLU A 463 1.22 3.07 36.11
CA GLU A 463 2.46 2.43 36.51
C GLU A 463 2.62 1.19 35.63
N ALA A 464 3.75 1.11 34.92
CA ALA A 464 4.13 -0.14 34.28
C ALA A 464 4.05 -1.23 35.35
N PRO A 465 3.42 -2.38 35.08
CA PRO A 465 3.27 -3.41 36.07
C PRO A 465 4.67 -3.78 36.57
N THR A 466 4.91 -3.45 37.83
CA THR A 466 6.07 -3.91 38.57
C THR A 466 6.06 -5.43 38.45
N THR A 467 7.01 -5.95 37.74
CA THR A 467 7.30 -7.38 37.67
C THR A 467 7.71 -7.85 39.05
N GLU A 468 6.75 -8.18 39.89
CA GLU A 468 6.98 -9.08 41.00
C GLU A 468 7.37 -10.43 40.38
N ASN A 469 8.54 -10.90 40.72
CA ASN A 469 9.04 -12.23 40.37
C ASN A 469 8.01 -13.29 40.73
N PRO A 470 7.43 -14.03 39.77
CA PRO A 470 6.66 -15.19 40.14
C PRO A 470 7.60 -16.31 40.58
N THR A 471 7.49 -16.69 41.83
CA THR A 471 8.00 -17.95 42.39
C THR A 471 7.60 -19.11 41.47
N PRO A 472 8.49 -20.07 41.20
CA PRO A 472 8.16 -21.16 40.28
C PRO A 472 7.14 -22.11 40.92
N VAL A 473 5.93 -22.08 40.47
CA VAL A 473 4.92 -23.11 40.77
C VAL A 473 5.19 -24.33 39.90
N VAL A 474 5.69 -25.38 40.54
CA VAL A 474 5.85 -26.71 39.95
C VAL A 474 4.46 -27.29 39.70
N LEU A 475 4.05 -27.34 38.43
CA LEU A 475 2.86 -28.07 38.02
C LEU A 475 3.29 -29.39 37.36
N ASN A 476 3.41 -30.43 38.21
CA ASN A 476 3.39 -31.83 37.78
C ASN A 476 1.99 -32.15 37.27
N ARG A 477 1.84 -32.35 35.95
CA ARG A 477 0.72 -33.10 35.38
C ARG A 477 1.15 -34.05 34.31
N LEU A 478 1.08 -35.30 34.68
CA LEU A 478 1.20 -36.53 33.90
C LEU A 478 0.48 -36.47 32.54
N LEU A 479 1.20 -36.78 31.47
CA LEU A 479 0.63 -37.21 30.21
C LEU A 479 0.93 -38.69 30.02
N PRO A 480 0.00 -39.49 29.52
CA PRO A 480 0.24 -40.90 29.26
C PRO A 480 1.04 -41.11 27.97
N ARG A 481 2.08 -41.89 28.09
CA ARG A 481 2.83 -42.47 26.96
C ARG A 481 1.93 -43.46 26.23
N THR A 482 1.69 -43.27 24.95
CA THR A 482 1.30 -44.33 24.02
C THR A 482 2.43 -44.53 22.99
N SER A 483 3.06 -45.68 23.13
CA SER A 483 4.00 -46.24 22.17
C SER A 483 3.25 -46.74 20.95
N VAL A 484 3.64 -46.36 19.74
CA VAL A 484 3.32 -47.11 18.51
C VAL A 484 4.59 -47.30 17.69
N ARG A 485 4.77 -48.52 17.36
CA ARG A 485 5.86 -49.22 16.69
C ARG A 485 6.26 -48.58 15.34
N GLU A 486 7.57 -48.57 15.16
CA GLU A 486 8.24 -48.61 13.85
C GLU A 486 7.75 -49.78 13.00
N THR A 487 7.48 -49.54 11.73
CA THR A 487 7.46 -50.56 10.70
C THR A 487 8.12 -49.97 9.45
N GLU A 488 9.28 -50.49 9.15
CA GLU A 488 10.02 -50.32 7.89
C GLU A 488 9.15 -50.71 6.70
N LEU A 489 9.21 -49.92 5.64
CA LEU A 489 9.04 -50.39 4.27
C LEU A 489 9.84 -49.51 3.33
N ALA A 490 11.00 -50.04 2.96
CA ALA A 490 11.76 -49.60 1.81
C ALA A 490 11.05 -50.05 0.53
N GLN A 491 10.86 -49.15 -0.44
CA GLN A 491 10.81 -49.56 -1.85
C GLN A 491 11.04 -48.35 -2.79
N THR A 492 12.22 -48.40 -3.40
CA THR A 492 12.53 -48.23 -4.84
C THR A 492 12.01 -46.99 -5.57
N MET A 493 12.97 -46.15 -5.89
CA MET A 493 12.90 -45.12 -6.97
C MET A 493 12.86 -45.80 -8.36
N PRO A 494 12.33 -45.13 -9.37
CA PRO A 494 13.02 -45.11 -10.64
C PRO A 494 13.45 -43.69 -11.06
N ASP A 495 14.68 -43.62 -11.57
CA ASP A 495 15.30 -42.52 -12.27
C ASP A 495 14.47 -42.06 -13.46
N VAL A 496 14.18 -40.78 -13.54
CA VAL A 496 13.83 -40.12 -14.80
C VAL A 496 14.79 -38.97 -15.01
N VAL A 497 15.73 -39.21 -15.89
CA VAL A 497 16.63 -38.22 -16.49
C VAL A 497 15.81 -37.35 -17.44
N VAL A 498 15.61 -36.09 -17.12
CA VAL A 498 15.17 -35.08 -18.09
C VAL A 498 16.31 -34.12 -18.34
N LYS A 499 17.00 -34.35 -19.46
CA LYS A 499 17.84 -33.36 -20.10
C LYS A 499 16.92 -32.28 -20.71
N SER A 500 16.99 -31.06 -20.24
CA SER A 500 16.59 -29.90 -21.03
C SER A 500 17.76 -28.93 -21.11
N VAL A 501 18.42 -29.00 -22.27
CA VAL A 501 19.34 -27.97 -22.75
C VAL A 501 18.49 -26.78 -23.17
N VAL A 502 18.62 -25.66 -22.51
CA VAL A 502 18.18 -24.36 -23.04
C VAL A 502 19.44 -23.57 -23.33
N GLU A 503 19.79 -23.56 -24.59
CA GLU A 503 20.73 -22.59 -25.14
C GLU A 503 20.10 -21.19 -25.02
N VAL A 504 20.69 -20.35 -24.17
CA VAL A 504 20.42 -18.91 -24.16
C VAL A 504 21.47 -18.25 -25.04
N ALA A 505 21.01 -17.75 -26.18
CA ALA A 505 21.81 -16.99 -27.13
C ALA A 505 22.48 -15.80 -26.43
N VAL A 506 23.79 -15.77 -26.50
CA VAL A 506 24.62 -14.61 -26.15
C VAL A 506 24.43 -13.56 -27.23
N ASN A 507 23.61 -12.55 -26.96
CA ASN A 507 23.58 -11.35 -27.77
C ASN A 507 24.78 -10.47 -27.41
N THR A 508 25.76 -10.47 -28.26
CA THR A 508 26.85 -9.50 -28.33
C THR A 508 26.26 -8.12 -28.62
N ALA A 509 26.39 -7.20 -27.67
CA ALA A 509 26.09 -5.79 -27.88
C ALA A 509 27.03 -5.14 -28.92
N PRO A 510 26.50 -4.25 -29.75
CA PRO A 510 27.32 -3.52 -30.69
C PRO A 510 28.19 -2.46 -29.99
N THR A 511 29.45 -2.52 -30.25
CA THR A 511 30.44 -1.48 -29.98
C THR A 511 30.05 -0.21 -30.76
N GLY A 512 29.67 0.85 -30.03
CA GLY A 512 29.37 2.12 -30.68
C GLY A 512 29.32 3.28 -29.70
N ALA A 513 30.28 4.18 -29.87
CA ALA A 513 30.40 5.50 -29.28
C ALA A 513 30.99 5.56 -27.86
N ALA A 514 32.30 5.61 -27.81
CA ALA A 514 33.04 6.30 -26.77
C ALA A 514 32.65 7.79 -26.79
N SER A 515 31.69 8.18 -25.93
CA SER A 515 31.60 9.58 -25.52
C SER A 515 32.75 9.79 -24.53
N SER A 516 33.71 10.57 -24.92
CA SER A 516 34.76 11.11 -24.06
C SER A 516 34.10 11.81 -22.86
N SER A 517 34.03 11.13 -21.72
CA SER A 517 33.79 11.77 -20.42
C SER A 517 35.00 12.69 -20.20
N GLN A 518 34.80 13.98 -20.43
CA GLN A 518 35.71 14.99 -19.94
C GLN A 518 35.67 14.86 -18.40
N ASP A 519 36.76 14.32 -17.83
CA ASP A 519 37.01 14.41 -16.39
C ASP A 519 36.93 15.89 -16.01
N ASN A 520 35.91 16.23 -15.23
CA ASN A 520 35.74 17.58 -14.72
C ASN A 520 36.57 17.68 -13.42
N PRO A 521 37.79 18.18 -13.43
CA PRO A 521 38.68 18.19 -12.27
C PRO A 521 38.10 19.01 -11.12
N ASP A 522 37.21 19.93 -11.39
CA ASP A 522 36.52 20.76 -10.38
C ASP A 522 35.49 19.93 -9.60
N LEU A 523 34.75 19.05 -10.24
CA LEU A 523 33.78 18.16 -9.59
C LEU A 523 34.50 17.16 -8.67
N THR A 524 35.62 16.59 -9.10
CA THR A 524 36.39 15.64 -8.29
C THR A 524 36.94 16.33 -7.03
N SER A 525 37.52 17.49 -7.15
CA SER A 525 38.07 18.26 -6.02
C SER A 525 36.94 18.62 -5.03
N ARG A 526 35.80 19.06 -5.51
CA ARG A 526 34.63 19.40 -4.71
C ARG A 526 34.05 18.18 -3.99
N LEU A 527 33.99 17.01 -4.64
CA LEU A 527 33.54 15.78 -4.01
C LEU A 527 34.50 15.31 -2.92
N ILE A 528 35.80 15.50 -3.08
CA ILE A 528 36.79 15.19 -2.03
C ILE A 528 36.60 16.10 -0.81
N GLU A 529 36.44 17.40 -1.01
CA GLU A 529 36.20 18.35 0.08
C GLU A 529 34.89 18.04 0.81
N LEU A 530 33.80 17.75 0.07
CA LEU A 530 32.52 17.39 0.63
C LEU A 530 32.61 16.06 1.41
N TRP A 531 33.32 15.08 0.86
CA TRP A 531 33.57 13.80 1.54
C TRP A 531 34.29 14.00 2.88
N ASP A 532 35.40 14.74 2.86
CA ASP A 532 36.20 14.97 4.07
C ASP A 532 35.41 15.75 5.15
N LEU A 533 34.54 16.68 4.73
CA LEU A 533 33.66 17.44 5.62
C LEU A 533 32.58 16.54 6.25
N GLU A 534 31.86 15.76 5.43
CA GLU A 534 30.82 14.87 5.90
C GLU A 534 31.38 13.72 6.74
N LEU A 535 32.55 13.19 6.38
CA LEU A 535 33.24 12.17 7.16
C LEU A 535 33.63 12.70 8.55
N ALA A 536 34.17 13.92 8.61
CA ALA A 536 34.50 14.56 9.89
C ALA A 536 33.26 14.84 10.77
N SER A 537 32.12 15.18 10.12
CA SER A 537 30.83 15.33 10.79
C SER A 537 30.31 14.00 11.32
N ALA A 538 30.33 12.94 10.50
CA ALA A 538 29.94 11.58 10.86
C ALA A 538 30.76 11.03 12.02
N ARG A 539 32.09 11.21 12.02
CA ARG A 539 32.97 10.80 13.12
C ARG A 539 32.56 11.46 14.45
N ARG A 540 32.28 12.75 14.45
CA ARG A 540 31.81 13.47 15.66
C ARG A 540 30.47 12.97 16.16
N GLN A 541 29.56 12.60 15.25
CA GLN A 541 28.23 12.11 15.61
C GLN A 541 28.24 10.66 16.10
N LEU A 542 29.16 9.82 15.60
CA LEU A 542 29.25 8.40 15.93
C LEU A 542 30.22 8.09 17.09
N SER A 543 31.08 9.04 17.49
CA SER A 543 32.04 8.86 18.57
C SER A 543 31.45 8.68 19.98
N PRO A 544 30.29 9.28 20.37
CA PRO A 544 29.75 9.08 21.71
C PRO A 544 29.31 7.64 21.94
N ASP A 545 29.44 7.18 23.19
CA ASP A 545 28.99 5.83 23.57
C ASP A 545 27.52 5.60 23.23
N GLY A 546 27.26 4.47 22.54
CA GLY A 546 25.92 4.11 22.10
C GLY A 546 25.46 4.78 20.80
N ALA A 547 26.16 5.77 20.27
CA ALA A 547 25.77 6.48 19.05
C ALA A 547 25.71 5.57 17.82
N LEU A 548 26.63 4.60 17.71
CA LEU A 548 26.60 3.60 16.65
C LEU A 548 25.30 2.76 16.66
N CYS A 549 24.85 2.34 17.84
CA CYS A 549 23.59 1.63 17.97
C CYS A 549 22.37 2.49 17.58
N GLY A 550 22.41 3.78 17.92
CA GLY A 550 21.38 4.74 17.55
C GLY A 550 21.30 5.02 16.05
N ALA A 551 22.44 4.97 15.35
CA ALA A 551 22.57 5.25 13.93
C ALA A 551 22.55 3.96 13.05
N THR A 552 22.11 2.82 13.58
CA THR A 552 22.13 1.53 12.86
C THR A 552 21.44 1.59 11.52
N ARG A 553 20.32 2.28 11.41
CA ARG A 553 19.55 2.37 10.16
C ARG A 553 20.24 3.22 9.11
N GLU A 554 20.76 4.35 9.50
CA GLU A 554 21.50 5.27 8.63
C GLU A 554 22.76 4.61 8.08
N ILE A 555 23.50 3.90 8.94
CA ILE A 555 24.70 3.16 8.54
C ILE A 555 24.31 1.99 7.62
N GLN A 556 23.20 1.26 7.90
CA GLN A 556 22.72 0.18 7.04
C GLN A 556 22.23 0.72 5.67
N SER A 557 21.58 1.87 5.66
CA SER A 557 21.21 2.55 4.41
C SER A 557 22.45 2.93 3.58
N GLY A 558 23.48 3.41 4.24
CA GLY A 558 24.77 3.72 3.61
C GLY A 558 25.47 2.48 3.03
N LEU A 559 25.38 1.36 3.74
CA LEU A 559 25.88 0.08 3.26
C LEU A 559 25.12 -0.39 2.01
N GLY A 560 23.80 -0.32 2.02
CA GLY A 560 22.98 -0.64 0.85
C GLY A 560 23.30 0.25 -0.34
N PHE A 561 23.47 1.55 -0.11
CA PHE A 561 23.87 2.51 -1.14
C PHE A 561 25.26 2.19 -1.71
N LEU A 562 26.23 1.81 -0.87
CA LEU A 562 27.56 1.39 -1.29
C LEU A 562 27.48 0.18 -2.23
N LEU A 563 26.74 -0.85 -1.84
CA LEU A 563 26.56 -2.06 -2.67
C LEU A 563 25.88 -1.73 -4.00
N ARG A 564 24.86 -0.87 -4.00
CA ARG A 564 24.23 -0.41 -5.22
C ARG A 564 25.24 0.30 -6.17
N LEU A 565 26.02 1.21 -5.64
CA LEU A 565 27.02 1.95 -6.42
C LEU A 565 28.07 1.02 -7.04
N ILE A 566 28.52 0.01 -6.27
CA ILE A 566 29.45 -1.05 -6.74
C ILE A 566 28.81 -1.83 -7.89
N ASN A 567 27.55 -2.20 -7.77
CA ASN A 567 26.82 -2.95 -8.80
C ASN A 567 26.61 -2.12 -10.07
N GLU A 568 26.11 -0.89 -9.95
CA GLU A 568 25.86 0.02 -11.09
C GLU A 568 27.13 0.34 -11.88
N ARG A 569 28.25 0.46 -11.20
CA ARG A 569 29.54 0.77 -11.83
C ARG A 569 30.37 -0.45 -12.19
N GLY A 570 29.90 -1.64 -11.85
CA GLY A 570 30.60 -2.89 -12.17
C GLY A 570 31.95 -3.03 -11.49
N ILE A 571 32.13 -2.41 -10.32
CA ILE A 571 33.39 -2.47 -9.56
C ILE A 571 33.65 -3.93 -9.17
N ARG A 572 34.90 -4.37 -9.39
CA ARG A 572 35.34 -5.71 -9.01
C ARG A 572 36.12 -5.64 -7.70
N VAL A 573 35.88 -6.63 -6.85
CA VAL A 573 36.63 -6.85 -5.62
C VAL A 573 37.35 -8.20 -5.74
N GLY A 574 38.64 -8.15 -6.12
CA GLY A 574 39.38 -9.34 -6.52
C GLY A 574 38.75 -10.03 -7.73
N PRO A 575 38.50 -11.36 -7.67
CA PRO A 575 37.87 -12.11 -8.77
C PRO A 575 36.35 -11.91 -8.83
N TRP A 576 35.75 -11.26 -7.85
CA TRP A 576 34.31 -11.17 -7.64
C TRP A 576 33.71 -9.92 -8.28
N ARG A 577 32.52 -10.08 -8.86
CA ARG A 577 31.68 -8.99 -9.38
C ARG A 577 30.27 -9.13 -8.79
N LEU A 578 29.72 -8.02 -8.36
CA LEU A 578 28.35 -7.94 -7.89
C LEU A 578 27.40 -7.90 -9.10
N GLN A 579 26.41 -8.78 -9.14
CA GLN A 579 25.44 -8.89 -10.24
C GLN A 579 24.06 -8.34 -9.87
N HIS A 580 23.68 -8.49 -8.61
CA HIS A 580 22.39 -8.04 -8.12
C HIS A 580 22.51 -7.58 -6.68
N VAL A 581 21.76 -6.54 -6.30
CA VAL A 581 21.75 -5.94 -4.97
C VAL A 581 20.34 -5.70 -4.48
N VAL A 582 20.08 -6.06 -3.22
CA VAL A 582 18.95 -5.57 -2.44
C VAL A 582 19.53 -4.70 -1.33
N GLU A 583 19.33 -3.38 -1.43
CA GLU A 583 19.96 -2.41 -0.54
C GLU A 583 19.60 -2.62 0.93
N SER A 584 18.34 -2.95 1.20
CA SER A 584 17.82 -3.21 2.54
C SER A 584 16.79 -4.32 2.48
N PHE A 585 17.04 -5.40 3.18
CA PHE A 585 16.12 -6.51 3.35
C PHE A 585 15.75 -6.63 4.82
N ASP A 586 14.49 -6.30 5.12
CA ASP A 586 13.94 -6.39 6.47
C ASP A 586 13.37 -7.79 6.70
N TYR A 587 13.76 -8.44 7.80
CA TYR A 587 13.27 -9.76 8.19
C TYR A 587 13.16 -9.88 9.72
N GLY A 588 12.30 -10.78 10.19
CA GLY A 588 12.07 -10.98 11.63
C GLY A 588 11.31 -9.84 12.30
N ASP A 589 11.09 -9.98 13.60
CA ASP A 589 10.22 -9.10 14.39
C ASP A 589 10.95 -7.89 15.01
N HIS A 590 12.27 -7.78 14.81
CA HIS A 590 13.05 -6.72 15.45
C HIS A 590 13.36 -5.57 14.49
N PRO A 591 12.80 -4.36 14.71
CA PRO A 591 12.85 -3.28 13.75
C PRO A 591 14.27 -2.73 13.48
N VAL A 592 15.21 -2.93 14.41
CA VAL A 592 16.60 -2.44 14.28
C VAL A 592 17.55 -3.56 13.87
N TYR A 593 17.39 -4.77 14.43
CA TYR A 593 18.31 -5.88 14.19
C TYR A 593 17.93 -6.74 12.98
N GLY A 594 16.67 -6.74 12.55
CA GLY A 594 16.16 -7.54 11.45
C GLY A 594 16.42 -6.97 10.05
N VAL A 595 17.58 -6.36 9.82
CA VAL A 595 17.92 -5.74 8.53
C VAL A 595 19.28 -6.24 8.04
N VAL A 596 19.36 -6.62 6.75
CA VAL A 596 20.62 -6.91 6.05
C VAL A 596 20.56 -6.35 4.63
N SER A 597 21.71 -6.05 4.06
CA SER A 597 21.86 -5.77 2.64
C SER A 597 22.27 -7.08 1.93
N LEU A 598 21.69 -7.36 0.77
CA LEU A 598 21.97 -8.60 0.02
C LEU A 598 22.71 -8.28 -1.27
N GLY A 599 23.73 -9.08 -1.58
CA GLY A 599 24.47 -9.01 -2.82
C GLY A 599 24.67 -10.39 -3.44
N HIS A 600 24.42 -10.51 -4.75
CA HIS A 600 24.79 -11.71 -5.51
C HIS A 600 26.16 -11.51 -6.15
N TRP A 601 27.16 -12.22 -5.64
CA TRP A 601 28.53 -12.16 -6.08
C TRP A 601 28.85 -13.31 -7.02
N ALA A 602 29.35 -13.03 -8.21
CA ALA A 602 29.78 -14.03 -9.16
C ALA A 602 31.29 -13.90 -9.41
N SER A 603 31.98 -15.04 -9.44
CA SER A 603 33.34 -15.16 -9.93
C SER A 603 33.34 -15.66 -11.37
N LEU A 604 34.48 -15.58 -12.06
CA LEU A 604 34.62 -16.06 -13.43
C LEU A 604 34.44 -17.59 -13.58
N THR A 605 34.56 -18.35 -12.48
CA THR A 605 34.66 -19.82 -12.50
C THR A 605 33.71 -20.55 -11.55
N GLY A 606 32.71 -19.88 -10.98
CA GLY A 606 31.85 -20.50 -9.97
C GLY A 606 30.40 -20.06 -10.00
N SER A 607 29.55 -20.78 -9.26
CA SER A 607 28.17 -20.37 -9.02
C SER A 607 28.12 -19.05 -8.24
N PRO A 608 27.15 -18.17 -8.51
CA PRO A 608 27.02 -16.93 -7.75
C PRO A 608 26.67 -17.22 -6.28
N TRP A 609 27.28 -16.45 -5.38
CA TRP A 609 27.02 -16.51 -3.94
C TRP A 609 26.05 -15.41 -3.52
N LYS A 610 25.05 -15.76 -2.71
CA LYS A 610 24.15 -14.83 -2.07
C LYS A 610 24.76 -14.42 -0.73
N VAL A 611 25.31 -13.24 -0.67
CA VAL A 611 25.96 -12.71 0.54
C VAL A 611 25.05 -11.69 1.21
N GLY A 612 24.72 -11.92 2.48
CA GLY A 612 24.07 -10.95 3.34
C GLY A 612 25.11 -10.17 4.13
N VAL A 613 24.98 -8.86 4.21
CA VAL A 613 25.83 -8.01 5.05
C VAL A 613 24.95 -7.25 6.02
N GLY A 614 25.21 -7.43 7.31
CA GLY A 614 24.43 -6.81 8.39
C GLY A 614 25.31 -6.15 9.43
N LEU A 615 24.77 -5.12 10.09
CA LEU A 615 25.41 -4.46 11.22
C LEU A 615 25.13 -5.23 12.50
N PHE A 616 26.16 -5.60 13.24
CA PHE A 616 26.05 -6.26 14.54
C PHE A 616 26.54 -5.30 15.65
N LEU A 617 25.68 -4.35 16.00
CA LEU A 617 26.01 -3.23 16.90
C LEU A 617 25.41 -3.38 18.30
N GLY A 618 24.62 -4.42 18.56
CA GLY A 618 24.03 -4.68 19.88
C GLY A 618 25.09 -4.82 20.97
N ARG A 619 24.91 -4.11 22.11
CA ARG A 619 25.76 -4.17 23.30
C ARG A 619 25.01 -4.73 24.51
N GLY A 620 25.70 -5.28 25.49
CA GLY A 620 25.12 -5.82 26.71
C GLY A 620 24.04 -6.90 26.43
N GLN A 621 22.84 -6.74 26.98
CA GLN A 621 21.73 -7.68 26.77
C GLN A 621 21.23 -7.70 25.32
N GLY A 622 21.36 -6.59 24.58
CA GLY A 622 21.00 -6.49 23.17
C GLY A 622 21.89 -7.32 22.26
N LYS A 623 23.14 -7.63 22.67
CA LYS A 623 24.12 -8.40 21.87
C LYS A 623 23.60 -9.78 21.48
N LEU A 624 23.01 -10.51 22.43
CA LEU A 624 22.48 -11.85 22.19
C LEU A 624 21.29 -11.80 21.23
N LYS A 625 20.39 -10.83 21.42
CA LYS A 625 19.20 -10.68 20.59
C LYS A 625 19.56 -10.25 19.17
N ASP A 626 20.48 -9.31 19.01
CA ASP A 626 20.98 -8.86 17.71
C ASP A 626 21.60 -10.04 16.94
N LEU A 627 22.49 -10.81 17.58
CA LEU A 627 23.11 -11.97 16.98
C LEU A 627 22.08 -13.05 16.58
N SER A 628 21.10 -13.34 17.46
CA SER A 628 20.08 -14.35 17.16
C SER A 628 19.21 -13.98 15.96
N VAL A 629 18.85 -12.70 15.86
CA VAL A 629 18.07 -12.19 14.72
C VAL A 629 18.91 -12.25 13.44
N LYS A 630 20.18 -11.84 13.49
CA LYS A 630 21.07 -11.90 12.31
C LYS A 630 21.29 -13.34 11.81
N LEU A 631 21.60 -14.29 12.70
CA LEU A 631 21.79 -15.68 12.32
C LEU A 631 20.53 -16.35 11.77
N ALA A 632 19.34 -15.90 12.17
CA ALA A 632 18.08 -16.37 11.60
C ALA A 632 17.97 -16.12 10.10
N SER A 633 18.69 -15.15 9.53
CA SER A 633 18.73 -14.93 8.07
C SER A 633 19.30 -16.11 7.29
N LEU A 634 20.10 -16.95 7.92
CA LEU A 634 20.67 -18.17 7.34
C LEU A 634 19.73 -19.39 7.42
N ASP A 635 18.65 -19.31 8.19
CA ASP A 635 17.71 -20.39 8.42
C ASP A 635 16.49 -20.36 7.50
N PHE A 636 16.46 -19.43 6.52
CA PHE A 636 15.38 -19.37 5.52
C PHE A 636 15.45 -20.55 4.56
N ASP A 637 14.28 -21.08 4.18
CA ASP A 637 14.15 -22.10 3.13
C ASP A 637 13.11 -21.59 2.09
N PRO A 638 13.50 -21.38 0.82
CA PRO A 638 14.86 -21.50 0.26
C PRO A 638 15.84 -20.49 0.85
N ALA A 639 17.13 -20.86 0.88
CA ALA A 639 18.18 -20.04 1.48
C ALA A 639 18.17 -18.60 0.92
N LEU A 640 17.92 -17.64 1.81
CA LEU A 640 17.97 -16.22 1.48
C LEU A 640 19.42 -15.77 1.27
N VAL A 641 20.32 -16.31 2.11
CA VAL A 641 21.72 -15.98 2.21
C VAL A 641 22.52 -17.26 2.26
N ASP A 642 23.53 -17.40 1.40
CA ASP A 642 24.49 -18.50 1.44
C ASP A 642 25.62 -18.20 2.44
N HIS A 643 25.97 -16.92 2.59
CA HIS A 643 27.01 -16.42 3.47
C HIS A 643 26.59 -15.11 4.14
N LEU A 644 26.79 -15.00 5.46
CA LEU A 644 26.44 -13.81 6.23
C LEU A 644 27.71 -13.11 6.77
N ILE A 645 27.86 -11.85 6.44
CA ILE A 645 28.93 -10.98 6.97
C ILE A 645 28.33 -10.05 8.02
N LEU A 646 28.85 -10.09 9.23
CA LEU A 646 28.43 -9.22 10.34
C LEU A 646 29.51 -8.20 10.63
N LEU A 647 29.22 -6.93 10.37
CA LEU A 647 30.12 -5.81 10.63
C LEU A 647 30.02 -5.40 12.09
N ARG A 648 31.15 -5.43 12.81
CA ARG A 648 31.21 -5.16 14.24
C ARG A 648 32.33 -4.18 14.57
N PRO A 649 32.12 -3.27 15.59
CA PRO A 649 33.20 -2.38 16.06
C PRO A 649 34.40 -3.15 16.59
N ASP A 650 35.60 -2.64 16.34
CA ASP A 650 36.88 -3.20 16.77
C ASP A 650 36.98 -3.42 18.27
N ASP A 651 36.34 -2.55 19.06
CA ASP A 651 36.38 -2.55 20.53
C ASP A 651 35.50 -3.62 21.19
N ASP A 652 34.64 -4.32 20.41
CA ASP A 652 33.68 -5.30 20.96
C ASP A 652 33.57 -6.61 20.13
N LEU A 653 34.68 -7.14 19.63
CA LEU A 653 34.69 -8.37 18.79
C LEU A 653 34.44 -9.64 19.58
N ILE A 654 34.72 -9.65 20.88
CA ILE A 654 34.70 -10.88 21.68
C ILE A 654 33.25 -11.31 21.97
N LEU A 655 32.88 -12.50 21.55
CA LEU A 655 31.63 -13.17 21.93
C LEU A 655 31.84 -13.92 23.26
N THR A 656 30.92 -13.69 24.22
CA THR A 656 30.99 -14.33 25.55
C THR A 656 29.67 -15.01 25.90
N GLY A 657 29.69 -16.01 26.77
CA GLY A 657 28.51 -16.65 27.33
C GLY A 657 27.56 -17.20 26.23
N LYS A 658 26.27 -16.87 26.32
CA LYS A 658 25.21 -17.35 25.40
C LYS A 658 25.44 -16.92 23.94
N SER A 659 26.03 -15.74 23.69
CA SER A 659 26.32 -15.30 22.33
C SER A 659 27.38 -16.18 21.65
N ARG A 660 28.39 -16.61 22.41
CA ARG A 660 29.40 -17.57 21.91
C ARG A 660 28.80 -18.94 21.62
N GLN A 661 27.93 -19.42 22.50
CA GLN A 661 27.22 -20.69 22.28
C GLN A 661 26.38 -20.64 21.01
N LEU A 662 25.58 -19.58 20.84
CA LEU A 662 24.74 -19.41 19.66
C LEU A 662 25.55 -19.38 18.35
N TRP A 663 26.71 -18.71 18.36
CA TRP A 663 27.61 -18.68 17.21
C TRP A 663 28.19 -20.06 16.90
N GLN A 664 28.71 -20.76 17.92
CA GLN A 664 29.23 -22.12 17.77
C GLN A 664 28.16 -23.12 17.29
N ASP A 665 26.93 -22.98 17.72
CA ASP A 665 25.81 -23.81 17.26
C ASP A 665 25.46 -23.54 15.79
N ALA A 666 25.59 -22.30 15.32
CA ALA A 666 25.46 -21.98 13.90
C ALA A 666 26.59 -22.58 13.07
N GLU A 667 27.85 -22.47 13.53
CA GLU A 667 29.01 -23.11 12.87
C GLU A 667 28.84 -24.61 12.79
N ARG A 668 28.43 -25.30 13.87
CA ARG A 668 28.19 -26.77 13.91
C ARG A 668 27.09 -27.19 12.93
N ARG A 669 26.14 -26.34 12.65
CA ARG A 669 25.09 -26.61 11.64
C ARG A 669 25.53 -26.32 10.21
N GLY A 670 26.82 -25.98 9.99
CA GLY A 670 27.39 -25.71 8.68
C GLY A 670 26.92 -24.39 8.08
N LYS A 671 26.53 -23.41 8.95
CA LYS A 671 26.13 -22.08 8.48
C LYS A 671 27.37 -21.22 8.21
N HIS A 672 27.41 -20.64 7.02
CA HIS A 672 28.52 -19.77 6.62
C HIS A 672 28.27 -18.32 7.11
N ALA A 673 28.87 -17.98 8.24
CA ALA A 673 28.84 -16.64 8.78
C ALA A 673 30.21 -16.20 9.24
N ARG A 674 30.53 -14.91 9.12
CA ARG A 674 31.75 -14.32 9.67
C ARG A 674 31.50 -12.97 10.27
N ILE A 675 32.32 -12.60 11.29
CA ILE A 675 32.31 -11.29 11.89
C ILE A 675 33.53 -10.52 11.35
N GLU A 676 33.26 -9.39 10.71
CA GLU A 676 34.30 -8.48 10.23
C GLU A 676 34.40 -7.28 11.15
N SER A 677 35.65 -6.99 11.54
CA SER A 677 35.99 -5.84 12.38
C SER A 677 36.02 -4.57 11.53
N ILE A 678 35.25 -3.58 11.92
CA ILE A 678 35.26 -2.25 11.29
C ILE A 678 35.58 -1.20 12.35
N ASP A 679 36.47 -0.29 11.98
CA ASP A 679 36.83 0.88 12.78
C ASP A 679 35.73 1.98 12.66
N LEU A 680 35.84 2.98 13.54
CA LEU A 680 34.91 4.12 13.53
C LEU A 680 34.88 4.84 12.17
N ASP A 681 36.01 4.88 11.48
CA ASP A 681 36.15 5.53 10.18
C ASP A 681 35.37 4.79 9.08
N GLY A 682 35.35 3.47 9.13
CA GLY A 682 34.52 2.63 8.25
C GLY A 682 33.03 2.87 8.46
N PHE A 683 32.56 2.91 9.71
CA PHE A 683 31.16 3.24 10.01
C PHE A 683 30.82 4.67 9.62
N ALA A 684 31.71 5.63 9.87
CA ALA A 684 31.53 7.03 9.49
C ALA A 684 31.48 7.20 7.97
N SER A 685 32.25 6.41 7.22
CA SER A 685 32.21 6.39 5.76
C SER A 685 30.85 5.90 5.23
N LEU A 686 30.32 4.80 5.78
CA LEU A 686 28.97 4.30 5.44
C LEU A 686 27.89 5.33 5.78
N TYR A 687 28.01 6.00 6.92
CA TYR A 687 27.05 7.02 7.37
C TYR A 687 27.07 8.29 6.51
N ALA A 688 28.26 8.73 6.06
CA ALA A 688 28.46 9.93 5.28
C ALA A 688 28.05 9.75 3.79
N LEU A 689 28.24 8.57 3.23
CA LEU A 689 28.12 8.29 1.80
C LEU A 689 26.78 8.73 1.17
N PRO A 690 25.60 8.42 1.71
CA PRO A 690 24.34 8.91 1.14
C PRO A 690 24.18 10.42 1.21
N ARG A 691 24.78 11.07 2.21
CA ARG A 691 24.72 12.53 2.41
C ARG A 691 25.58 13.26 1.40
N VAL A 692 26.81 12.78 1.20
CA VAL A 692 27.70 13.29 0.15
C VAL A 692 27.03 13.22 -1.22
N HIS A 693 26.43 12.08 -1.54
CA HIS A 693 25.67 11.91 -2.79
C HIS A 693 24.50 12.89 -2.88
N ALA A 694 23.67 12.99 -1.85
CA ALA A 694 22.50 13.87 -1.84
C ALA A 694 22.88 15.34 -2.03
N THR A 695 23.94 15.83 -1.35
CA THR A 695 24.41 17.21 -1.48
C THR A 695 25.04 17.47 -2.84
N ALA A 696 25.79 16.50 -3.39
CA ALA A 696 26.46 16.66 -4.68
C ALA A 696 25.49 16.75 -5.85
N ILE A 697 24.41 15.98 -5.83
CA ILE A 697 23.39 15.99 -6.92
C ILE A 697 22.54 17.27 -6.94
N GLU A 698 22.51 18.07 -5.89
CA GLU A 698 21.84 19.37 -5.90
C GLU A 698 22.47 20.38 -6.85
N THR A 699 23.74 20.19 -7.17
CA THR A 699 24.53 21.16 -7.96
C THR A 699 25.21 20.57 -9.18
N SER A 700 25.12 19.25 -9.38
CA SER A 700 25.81 18.53 -10.45
C SER A 700 24.95 17.39 -11.00
N ASP A 701 25.26 16.94 -12.21
CA ASP A 701 24.54 15.83 -12.85
C ASP A 701 24.67 14.53 -12.03
N PRO A 702 23.56 13.85 -11.70
CA PRO A 702 23.58 12.64 -10.88
C PRO A 702 24.45 11.49 -11.42
N GLU A 703 24.55 11.36 -12.74
CA GLU A 703 25.39 10.31 -13.37
C GLU A 703 26.87 10.59 -13.20
N GLN A 704 27.29 11.84 -13.39
CA GLN A 704 28.67 12.26 -13.18
C GLN A 704 29.06 12.15 -11.70
N VAL A 705 28.18 12.58 -10.78
CA VAL A 705 28.40 12.44 -9.33
C VAL A 705 28.62 10.99 -8.96
N ARG A 706 27.77 10.06 -9.41
CA ARG A 706 27.93 8.62 -9.13
C ARG A 706 29.24 8.07 -9.72
N HIS A 707 29.65 8.52 -10.88
CA HIS A 707 30.91 8.08 -11.52
C HIS A 707 32.12 8.48 -10.68
N HIS A 708 32.22 9.76 -10.33
CA HIS A 708 33.34 10.27 -9.55
C HIS A 708 33.35 9.75 -8.11
N LEU A 709 32.15 9.56 -7.52
CA LEU A 709 32.03 9.00 -6.18
C LEU A 709 32.49 7.53 -6.12
N ALA A 710 32.18 6.74 -7.16
CA ALA A 710 32.68 5.36 -7.26
C ALA A 710 34.22 5.30 -7.37
N SER A 711 34.84 6.21 -8.12
CA SER A 711 36.30 6.33 -8.20
C SER A 711 36.92 6.72 -6.85
N LEU A 712 36.30 7.69 -6.17
CA LEU A 712 36.72 8.12 -4.83
C LEU A 712 36.69 6.99 -3.80
N LEU A 713 35.62 6.16 -3.84
CA LEU A 713 35.47 5.02 -2.96
C LEU A 713 36.52 3.94 -3.19
N HIS A 714 36.90 3.72 -4.44
CA HIS A 714 37.97 2.78 -4.77
C HIS A 714 39.30 3.21 -4.15
N ASP A 715 39.59 4.49 -4.13
CA ASP A 715 40.85 5.03 -3.62
C ASP A 715 40.86 5.14 -2.06
N LYS A 716 39.76 5.64 -1.48
CA LYS A 716 39.71 5.96 -0.03
C LYS A 716 39.10 4.86 0.84
N ALA A 717 38.33 3.91 0.28
CA ALA A 717 37.58 2.90 1.02
C ALA A 717 37.86 1.44 0.58
N ASP A 718 39.00 1.15 -0.06
CA ASP A 718 39.36 -0.20 -0.54
C ASP A 718 39.30 -1.25 0.59
N ARG A 719 39.74 -0.91 1.79
CA ARG A 719 39.64 -1.81 2.96
C ARG A 719 38.20 -2.16 3.29
N LEU A 720 37.30 -1.17 3.32
CA LEU A 720 35.88 -1.34 3.56
C LEU A 720 35.23 -2.19 2.45
N LEU A 721 35.58 -1.92 1.21
CA LEU A 721 35.11 -2.71 0.07
C LEU A 721 35.44 -4.19 0.22
N ARG A 722 36.67 -4.50 0.62
CA ARG A 722 37.10 -5.89 0.85
C ARG A 722 36.37 -6.54 2.03
N GLN A 723 36.17 -5.83 3.12
CA GLN A 723 35.45 -6.34 4.30
C GLN A 723 34.00 -6.65 4.03
N VAL A 724 33.35 -5.81 3.20
CA VAL A 724 31.91 -5.91 2.91
C VAL A 724 31.61 -6.89 1.77
N CYS A 725 32.56 -7.11 0.87
CA CYS A 725 32.28 -7.70 -0.44
C CYS A 725 32.86 -9.11 -0.65
N MET A 726 33.76 -9.60 0.20
CA MET A 726 34.35 -10.92 -0.07
C MET A 726 33.50 -12.06 0.48
N PRO A 727 32.92 -12.91 -0.37
CA PRO A 727 32.53 -14.24 0.05
C PRO A 727 33.79 -15.01 0.48
N VAL A 728 33.63 -16.07 1.21
CA VAL A 728 34.68 -16.88 1.83
C VAL A 728 36.02 -16.80 1.11
N GLN A 729 37.09 -16.49 1.83
CA GLN A 729 38.43 -16.82 1.36
C GLN A 729 38.52 -18.37 1.36
N ASP A 730 38.78 -18.95 0.19
CA ASP A 730 39.14 -20.36 0.11
C ASP A 730 40.31 -20.59 1.06
N ILE A 731 40.09 -21.43 2.06
CA ILE A 731 41.10 -21.90 2.98
C ILE A 731 41.98 -22.87 2.26
#